data_6621aa0104d31bef58c28581b7a32988
#
_entry.id   6621aa0104d31bef58c28581b7a32988
#
_cell.length_a   1.000
_cell.length_b   1.000
_cell.length_c   1.000
_cell.angle_alpha   90.00
_cell.angle_beta   90.00
_cell.angle_gamma   90.00
#
_symmetry.space_group_name_H-M   'P 1'
#
loop_
_entity.id
_entity.type
_entity.pdbx_description
1 polymer ?
#
loop_
_entity_poly.entity_id
_entity_poly.type
_entity_poly.pdbx_seq_one_letter_code
_entity_poly.pdbx_strand_id
1 'polypeptide(L)'
;MNKKITYSLNYRKPKNEYSSDDELTVCVRYYQKLDNGKNKVVKKSTGIKCKLKDWDSDWHKADNRHPIKASDSNYLEKNRILKNKSVDLHSLIKDLNESKNISPLNSKVPKGPLDLKWSTHKNNVRLVSPANKRNIDIIVVGTGLAGGSACATLAEQGYNVKAFCFQDSSRRAHSIAAQGGINAAKNYQGDGDSVYRLFYDTIKGGDYRSREANVHRLAEVSSSIIDQCVAQGVPFAREYGGLLDNRSFGGVLVSRTFYAKGQTGQQLLLGAYSAMNRQVARGKIQMNTRHEMMDIVIVDGKARGIITRNLITGEIEKHSAHAVVLASGGYGNLFYLSTNAMGSNVSAAWKVHKKGALFANPSFTQIHPTCIPVSGDYQSKLTLMSESLRNDGRIWVPKKIEDAKKIRNGELRPVDLNENDRDYYLERRYPAFGNLVPRDVASRAAKERCDAGYGVNKTGEAVFLDFSSAIIRYGKEKALVKGLDIEDFELVKSLGKGVIKAKYGNLFQMYEKIVDENPYETPMMIYPAVHYTMGGLWVDYNLMTTIPGCYAIGEANFSDHGANRLGASALMQGLADGYFVLPNTINDYLADDIKTGPISSDSPEFNKAKNRIEEKINKIMTNKGSKSVDYFHKILGKIIWNNCGMSRNKKDLNSAIKEIQKLRKEFYKSVKVTGDQFSFNESLAKALRVADFLELGELFAVDALSRNESCGGHFREEYQTKEGEALRNDDDYRFVSAWEYNENIEQSKLHREHLDFESVELKNRSYK
;
A
#
# COMPACT_ATOMS: atom_id res chain seq x y z
N MET A 1 -6.86 39.65 -11.73
CA MET A 1 -5.78 40.46 -11.10
C MET A 1 -4.49 39.68 -11.21
N ASN A 2 -3.52 40.15 -11.99
CA ASN A 2 -2.20 39.55 -12.10
C ASN A 2 -1.47 39.66 -10.76
N LYS A 3 -1.35 38.54 -10.04
CA LYS A 3 -0.61 38.48 -8.78
C LYS A 3 0.87 38.48 -9.08
N LYS A 4 1.53 39.64 -8.89
CA LYS A 4 2.97 39.76 -9.08
C LYS A 4 3.74 38.89 -8.12
N ILE A 5 4.49 37.92 -8.64
CA ILE A 5 5.52 37.19 -7.88
C ILE A 5 6.71 38.17 -7.77
N THR A 6 7.26 38.29 -6.57
CA THR A 6 8.42 39.12 -6.29
C THR A 6 9.49 38.33 -5.54
N TYR A 7 10.74 38.79 -5.65
CA TYR A 7 11.85 38.25 -4.86
C TYR A 7 12.21 39.18 -3.72
N SER A 8 12.71 38.63 -2.63
CA SER A 8 13.21 39.39 -1.50
C SER A 8 14.29 38.60 -0.76
N LEU A 9 15.19 39.30 -0.08
CA LEU A 9 16.11 38.68 0.85
C LEU A 9 15.39 38.27 2.17
N ASN A 10 15.86 37.20 2.76
CA ASN A 10 15.32 36.70 4.03
C ASN A 10 16.13 37.25 5.20
N TYR A 11 15.65 38.34 5.80
CA TYR A 11 16.26 38.96 6.98
C TYR A 11 15.77 38.24 8.24
N ARG A 12 16.71 37.78 9.08
CA ARG A 12 16.42 37.16 10.41
C ARG A 12 16.56 38.15 11.57
N LYS A 13 17.23 39.29 11.32
CA LYS A 13 17.42 40.41 12.23
C LYS A 13 16.93 41.71 11.56
N PRO A 14 16.83 42.82 12.27
CA PRO A 14 16.59 44.13 11.66
C PRO A 14 17.59 44.43 10.51
N LYS A 15 17.13 45.05 9.43
CA LYS A 15 17.95 45.27 8.23
C LYS A 15 19.24 46.08 8.47
N ASN A 16 19.22 46.97 9.43
CA ASN A 16 20.35 47.81 9.83
C ASN A 16 21.45 47.03 10.60
N GLU A 17 21.21 45.82 10.98
CA GLU A 17 22.19 44.95 11.66
C GLU A 17 23.00 44.07 10.70
N TYR A 18 22.79 44.20 9.38
CA TYR A 18 23.53 43.44 8.35
C TYR A 18 24.56 44.33 7.65
N SER A 19 25.76 43.79 7.44
CA SER A 19 26.81 44.39 6.62
C SER A 19 26.56 44.15 5.12
N SER A 20 27.23 44.93 4.26
CA SER A 20 27.15 44.79 2.80
C SER A 20 27.61 43.42 2.29
N ASP A 21 28.48 42.77 3.04
CA ASP A 21 29.09 41.45 2.70
C ASP A 21 28.34 40.26 3.28
N ASP A 22 27.31 40.48 4.10
CA ASP A 22 26.51 39.40 4.64
C ASP A 22 25.73 38.66 3.55
N GLU A 23 25.80 37.35 3.55
CA GLU A 23 25.17 36.49 2.57
C GLU A 23 23.77 36.06 3.07
N LEU A 24 22.74 36.46 2.34
CA LEU A 24 21.34 36.19 2.67
C LEU A 24 20.66 35.31 1.64
N THR A 25 19.72 34.48 2.09
CA THR A 25 18.93 33.63 1.20
C THR A 25 17.88 34.43 0.45
N VAL A 26 17.82 34.24 -0.87
CA VAL A 26 16.76 34.81 -1.71
C VAL A 26 15.49 34.02 -1.55
N CYS A 27 14.39 34.70 -1.26
CA CYS A 27 13.05 34.12 -1.14
C CYS A 27 12.11 34.65 -2.24
N VAL A 28 11.28 33.76 -2.75
CA VAL A 28 10.11 34.12 -3.56
C VAL A 28 8.99 34.58 -2.64
N ARG A 29 8.37 35.71 -2.98
CA ARG A 29 7.18 36.25 -2.27
C ARG A 29 5.99 36.28 -3.20
N TYR A 30 4.84 35.78 -2.73
CA TYR A 30 3.56 35.89 -3.41
C TYR A 30 2.43 36.10 -2.43
N TYR A 31 1.30 36.60 -2.94
CA TYR A 31 0.13 36.84 -2.09
C TYR A 31 -0.86 35.66 -2.21
N GLN A 32 -1.21 35.07 -1.10
CA GLN A 32 -2.25 34.06 -1.00
C GLN A 32 -3.50 34.73 -0.43
N LYS A 33 -4.64 34.57 -1.12
CA LYS A 33 -5.95 35.05 -0.63
C LYS A 33 -6.48 34.03 0.38
N LEU A 34 -6.81 34.48 1.58
CA LEU A 34 -7.43 33.66 2.63
C LEU A 34 -8.96 33.63 2.43
N ASP A 35 -9.62 32.66 3.07
CA ASP A 35 -11.08 32.48 2.99
C ASP A 35 -11.87 33.68 3.52
N ASN A 36 -11.31 34.46 4.42
CA ASN A 36 -11.87 35.72 4.95
C ASN A 36 -11.64 36.93 4.01
N GLY A 37 -11.20 36.72 2.77
CA GLY A 37 -10.94 37.77 1.79
C GLY A 37 -9.63 38.52 1.93
N LYS A 38 -8.89 38.36 3.04
CA LYS A 38 -7.58 39.01 3.28
C LYS A 38 -6.46 38.33 2.50
N ASN A 39 -5.43 39.10 2.15
CA ASN A 39 -4.24 38.59 1.50
C ASN A 39 -3.14 38.26 2.52
N LYS A 40 -2.61 37.04 2.49
CA LYS A 40 -1.43 36.63 3.26
C LYS A 40 -0.21 36.66 2.34
N VAL A 41 0.89 37.22 2.81
CA VAL A 41 2.18 37.15 2.10
C VAL A 41 2.84 35.83 2.46
N VAL A 42 3.13 35.03 1.45
CA VAL A 42 3.89 33.78 1.60
C VAL A 42 5.29 34.00 1.08
N LYS A 43 6.30 33.54 1.82
CA LYS A 43 7.71 33.53 1.43
C LYS A 43 8.20 32.10 1.34
N LYS A 44 8.86 31.74 0.22
CA LYS A 44 9.54 30.43 0.07
C LYS A 44 11.01 30.64 -0.26
N SER A 45 11.88 29.87 0.37
CA SER A 45 13.32 29.87 0.08
C SER A 45 13.59 29.34 -1.35
N THR A 46 14.48 29.99 -2.06
CA THR A 46 14.94 29.52 -3.38
C THR A 46 16.18 28.64 -3.30
N GLY A 47 16.82 28.54 -2.14
CA GLY A 47 18.13 27.91 -1.97
C GLY A 47 19.30 28.77 -2.50
N ILE A 48 19.03 29.90 -3.15
CA ILE A 48 20.05 30.79 -3.67
C ILE A 48 20.47 31.78 -2.59
N LYS A 49 21.78 31.96 -2.43
CA LYS A 49 22.37 32.97 -1.55
C LYS A 49 22.97 34.12 -2.34
N CYS A 50 22.84 35.32 -1.80
CA CYS A 50 23.33 36.54 -2.41
C CYS A 50 23.84 37.48 -1.29
N LYS A 51 25.00 38.12 -1.52
CA LYS A 51 25.48 39.18 -0.61
C LYS A 51 24.58 40.39 -0.71
N LEU A 52 24.42 41.11 0.38
CA LEU A 52 23.52 42.26 0.44
C LEU A 52 23.90 43.37 -0.58
N LYS A 53 25.20 43.59 -0.81
CA LYS A 53 25.70 44.53 -1.81
C LYS A 53 25.34 44.15 -3.27
N ASP A 54 25.20 42.85 -3.55
CA ASP A 54 24.93 42.31 -4.88
C ASP A 54 23.42 42.16 -5.13
N TRP A 55 22.56 42.55 -4.16
CA TRP A 55 21.12 42.52 -4.31
C TRP A 55 20.60 43.83 -4.91
N ASP A 56 19.76 43.74 -5.97
CA ASP A 56 19.04 44.89 -6.51
C ASP A 56 17.61 44.92 -5.96
N SER A 57 17.34 45.79 -4.99
CA SER A 57 15.98 45.96 -4.42
C SER A 57 14.97 46.53 -5.43
N ASP A 58 15.45 47.18 -6.46
CA ASP A 58 14.65 47.90 -7.50
C ASP A 58 14.55 47.12 -8.81
N TRP A 59 14.98 45.86 -8.85
CA TRP A 59 15.00 45.02 -10.03
C TRP A 59 13.65 44.98 -10.77
N HIS A 60 12.53 45.15 -10.08
CA HIS A 60 11.18 45.12 -10.64
C HIS A 60 10.72 46.40 -11.32
N LYS A 61 11.53 47.44 -11.31
CA LYS A 61 11.19 48.75 -11.88
C LYS A 61 11.49 48.88 -13.37
N ALA A 62 12.27 47.96 -13.92
CA ALA A 62 12.60 47.96 -15.36
C ALA A 62 12.82 46.51 -15.86
N ASP A 63 12.43 46.22 -17.10
CA ASP A 63 12.43 44.87 -17.68
C ASP A 63 13.84 44.28 -17.91
N ASN A 64 14.86 45.12 -18.01
CA ASN A 64 16.27 44.72 -18.20
C ASN A 64 17.05 44.56 -16.88
N ARG A 65 16.43 44.77 -15.74
CA ARG A 65 17.07 44.63 -14.42
C ARG A 65 16.82 43.22 -13.88
N HIS A 66 17.79 42.69 -13.11
CA HIS A 66 17.75 41.39 -12.50
C HIS A 66 17.92 41.47 -10.97
N PRO A 67 17.33 40.54 -10.20
CA PRO A 67 17.41 40.54 -8.73
C PRO A 67 18.84 40.51 -8.18
N ILE A 68 19.77 39.85 -8.91
CA ILE A 68 21.17 39.73 -8.51
C ILE A 68 22.00 40.51 -9.52
N LYS A 69 22.82 41.44 -9.02
CA LYS A 69 23.66 42.33 -9.81
C LYS A 69 24.85 41.61 -10.44
N ALA A 70 25.40 42.17 -11.51
CA ALA A 70 26.58 41.64 -12.21
C ALA A 70 27.86 41.62 -11.35
N SER A 71 27.88 42.28 -10.20
CA SER A 71 28.95 42.21 -9.21
C SER A 71 29.06 40.83 -8.52
N ASP A 72 27.99 40.01 -8.53
CA ASP A 72 28.07 38.63 -8.08
C ASP A 72 28.71 37.73 -9.14
N SER A 73 29.76 37.00 -8.82
CA SER A 73 30.51 36.18 -9.77
C SER A 73 29.67 35.14 -10.54
N ASN A 74 28.54 34.75 -10.01
CA ASN A 74 27.63 33.74 -10.57
C ASN A 74 26.24 34.33 -10.94
N TYR A 75 26.14 35.65 -11.18
CA TYR A 75 24.86 36.34 -11.33
C TYR A 75 23.98 35.80 -12.47
N LEU A 76 24.57 35.42 -13.59
CA LEU A 76 23.83 34.87 -14.73
C LEU A 76 23.12 33.57 -14.37
N GLU A 77 23.84 32.65 -13.78
CA GLU A 77 23.29 31.35 -13.38
C GLU A 77 22.27 31.49 -12.26
N LYS A 78 22.56 32.32 -11.26
CA LYS A 78 21.63 32.58 -10.15
C LYS A 78 20.34 33.24 -10.65
N ASN A 79 20.39 34.19 -11.55
CA ASN A 79 19.20 34.84 -12.15
C ASN A 79 18.45 33.89 -13.08
N ARG A 80 19.13 33.00 -13.81
CA ARG A 80 18.50 31.94 -14.62
C ARG A 80 17.71 30.98 -13.74
N ILE A 81 18.26 30.51 -12.63
CA ILE A 81 17.58 29.64 -11.67
C ILE A 81 16.37 30.36 -11.05
N LEU A 82 16.50 31.65 -10.69
CA LEU A 82 15.36 32.43 -10.18
C LEU A 82 14.22 32.50 -11.19
N LYS A 83 14.56 32.79 -12.47
CA LYS A 83 13.59 32.88 -13.57
C LYS A 83 12.84 31.53 -13.73
N ASN A 84 13.55 30.39 -13.74
CA ASN A 84 12.95 29.09 -13.87
C ASN A 84 12.03 28.78 -12.68
N LYS A 85 12.47 29.03 -11.44
CA LYS A 85 11.64 28.88 -10.25
C LYS A 85 10.41 29.80 -10.26
N SER A 86 10.46 30.94 -10.91
CA SER A 86 9.28 31.80 -11.09
C SER A 86 8.26 31.19 -12.05
N VAL A 87 8.70 30.53 -13.13
CA VAL A 87 7.83 29.83 -14.10
C VAL A 87 7.17 28.64 -13.41
N ASP A 88 7.94 27.82 -12.71
CA ASP A 88 7.42 26.69 -11.95
C ASP A 88 6.40 27.12 -10.90
N LEU A 89 6.66 28.23 -10.23
CA LEU A 89 5.75 28.78 -9.21
C LEU A 89 4.47 29.39 -9.84
N HIS A 90 4.54 29.97 -11.05
CA HIS A 90 3.34 30.41 -11.77
C HIS A 90 2.43 29.25 -12.16
N SER A 91 3.00 28.13 -12.64
CA SER A 91 2.27 26.89 -12.90
C SER A 91 1.61 26.39 -11.62
N LEU A 92 2.37 26.28 -10.54
CA LEU A 92 1.87 25.82 -9.24
C LEU A 92 0.76 26.72 -8.67
N ILE A 93 0.87 28.06 -8.84
CA ILE A 93 -0.16 29.03 -8.41
C ILE A 93 -1.39 28.94 -9.31
N LYS A 94 -1.23 28.66 -10.60
CA LYS A 94 -2.33 28.42 -11.53
C LYS A 94 -3.09 27.17 -11.09
N ASP A 95 -2.40 26.07 -10.85
CA ASP A 95 -2.97 24.81 -10.35
C ASP A 95 -3.67 24.99 -9.00
N LEU A 96 -3.06 25.74 -8.07
CA LEU A 96 -3.64 26.08 -6.77
C LEU A 96 -4.88 27.01 -6.88
N ASN A 97 -4.96 27.86 -7.91
CA ASN A 97 -6.13 28.73 -8.11
C ASN A 97 -7.27 28.03 -8.85
N GLU A 98 -6.96 27.08 -9.74
CA GLU A 98 -7.94 26.22 -10.40
C GLU A 98 -8.56 25.22 -9.41
N SER A 99 -7.81 24.80 -8.36
CA SER A 99 -8.31 23.95 -7.25
C SER A 99 -9.21 24.69 -6.24
N LYS A 100 -9.43 25.99 -6.37
CA LYS A 100 -10.14 26.82 -5.38
C LYS A 100 -11.67 26.71 -5.35
N ASN A 101 -12.26 25.89 -6.21
CA ASN A 101 -13.72 25.66 -6.19
C ASN A 101 -14.17 24.41 -5.47
N ILE A 102 -13.28 23.72 -4.73
CA ILE A 102 -13.63 22.52 -3.99
C ILE A 102 -13.16 22.69 -2.54
N SER A 103 -14.06 22.38 -1.62
CA SER A 103 -13.77 22.27 -0.19
C SER A 103 -12.51 21.41 0.03
N PRO A 104 -11.55 21.83 0.84
CA PRO A 104 -10.42 20.99 1.17
C PRO A 104 -10.95 19.68 1.75
N LEU A 105 -10.33 18.55 1.38
CA LEU A 105 -10.67 17.24 1.92
C LEU A 105 -10.67 17.31 3.45
N ASN A 106 -11.84 17.10 4.05
CA ASN A 106 -11.97 17.13 5.50
C ASN A 106 -11.69 15.75 6.07
N SER A 107 -10.46 15.55 6.51
CA SER A 107 -10.03 14.28 7.11
C SER A 107 -10.69 13.98 8.46
N LYS A 108 -11.37 14.97 9.09
CA LYS A 108 -11.99 14.86 10.42
C LYS A 108 -11.03 14.39 11.51
N VAL A 109 -9.73 14.60 11.35
CA VAL A 109 -8.75 14.30 12.38
C VAL A 109 -9.02 15.19 13.60
N PRO A 110 -9.14 14.61 14.82
CA PRO A 110 -9.42 15.37 16.03
C PRO A 110 -8.29 16.36 16.36
N LYS A 111 -8.63 17.46 16.96
CA LYS A 111 -7.67 18.43 17.53
C LYS A 111 -7.14 17.93 18.89
N GLY A 112 -6.03 18.50 19.35
CA GLY A 112 -5.44 18.19 20.65
C GLY A 112 -4.20 17.32 20.57
N PRO A 113 -3.62 16.92 21.71
CA PRO A 113 -2.42 16.10 21.80
C PRO A 113 -2.58 14.76 21.11
N LEU A 114 -1.52 14.29 20.44
CA LEU A 114 -1.54 13.10 19.60
C LEU A 114 -2.01 11.85 20.35
N ASP A 115 -1.50 11.65 21.55
CA ASP A 115 -1.79 10.53 22.47
C ASP A 115 -3.22 10.51 23.01
N LEU A 116 -3.93 11.64 22.96
CA LEU A 116 -5.31 11.76 23.41
C LEU A 116 -6.33 11.82 22.25
N LYS A 117 -5.88 11.97 21.00
CA LYS A 117 -6.80 12.14 19.85
C LYS A 117 -7.79 11.00 19.72
N TRP A 118 -7.34 9.74 19.78
CA TRP A 118 -8.23 8.60 19.62
C TRP A 118 -9.17 8.42 20.82
N SER A 119 -8.67 8.45 22.04
CA SER A 119 -9.50 8.30 23.24
C SER A 119 -10.57 9.38 23.34
N THR A 120 -10.20 10.65 23.11
CA THR A 120 -11.14 11.77 23.07
C THR A 120 -12.18 11.60 21.96
N HIS A 121 -11.75 11.23 20.75
CA HIS A 121 -12.66 11.03 19.62
C HIS A 121 -13.67 9.91 19.90
N LYS A 122 -13.20 8.76 20.36
CA LYS A 122 -14.03 7.60 20.70
C LYS A 122 -15.08 7.94 21.78
N ASN A 123 -14.70 8.73 22.78
CA ASN A 123 -15.61 9.14 23.86
C ASN A 123 -16.66 10.17 23.42
N ASN A 124 -16.40 10.90 22.34
CA ASN A 124 -17.32 11.92 21.80
C ASN A 124 -18.23 11.39 20.67
N VAL A 125 -18.03 10.15 20.21
CA VAL A 125 -18.89 9.52 19.20
C VAL A 125 -20.30 9.33 19.75
N ARG A 126 -21.31 9.78 19.02
CA ARG A 126 -22.71 9.51 19.36
C ARG A 126 -23.01 8.02 19.28
N LEU A 127 -23.65 7.48 20.28
CA LEU A 127 -23.97 6.05 20.36
C LEU A 127 -25.41 5.79 19.91
N VAL A 128 -25.60 4.67 19.20
CA VAL A 128 -26.94 4.14 18.90
C VAL A 128 -27.37 3.19 20.00
N SER A 129 -28.58 3.36 20.54
CA SER A 129 -29.10 2.47 21.58
C SER A 129 -29.30 1.03 21.07
N PRO A 130 -29.20 0.00 21.93
CA PRO A 130 -29.43 -1.40 21.55
C PRO A 130 -30.80 -1.64 20.89
N ALA A 131 -31.81 -0.88 21.31
CA ALA A 131 -33.16 -0.97 20.74
C ALA A 131 -33.21 -0.51 19.28
N ASN A 132 -32.47 0.56 18.95
CA ASN A 132 -32.39 1.07 17.59
C ASN A 132 -31.46 0.24 16.70
N LYS A 133 -30.34 -0.26 17.24
CA LYS A 133 -29.40 -1.10 16.48
C LYS A 133 -30.08 -2.30 15.80
N ARG A 134 -31.08 -2.90 16.42
CA ARG A 134 -31.84 -4.04 15.87
C ARG A 134 -32.57 -3.73 14.55
N ASN A 135 -32.83 -2.46 14.28
CA ASN A 135 -33.57 -2.00 13.10
C ASN A 135 -32.62 -1.46 12.01
N ILE A 136 -31.31 -1.53 12.22
CA ILE A 136 -30.30 -1.00 11.30
C ILE A 136 -29.59 -2.16 10.61
N ASP A 137 -29.63 -2.15 9.29
CA ASP A 137 -28.93 -3.09 8.42
C ASP A 137 -27.61 -2.48 7.94
N ILE A 138 -26.53 -3.25 7.99
CA ILE A 138 -25.21 -2.88 7.47
C ILE A 138 -24.75 -3.94 6.47
N ILE A 139 -24.36 -3.51 5.27
CA ILE A 139 -23.72 -4.37 4.28
C ILE A 139 -22.20 -4.35 4.48
N VAL A 140 -21.57 -5.53 4.47
CA VAL A 140 -20.10 -5.67 4.45
C VAL A 140 -19.69 -6.47 3.22
N VAL A 141 -18.89 -5.86 2.34
CA VAL A 141 -18.39 -6.46 1.10
C VAL A 141 -16.95 -6.92 1.30
N GLY A 142 -16.75 -8.21 1.35
CA GLY A 142 -15.46 -8.85 1.65
C GLY A 142 -15.43 -9.45 3.05
N THR A 143 -14.97 -10.69 3.16
CA THR A 143 -14.92 -11.48 4.41
C THR A 143 -13.49 -11.92 4.75
N GLY A 144 -12.50 -11.15 4.28
CA GLY A 144 -11.13 -11.24 4.74
C GLY A 144 -10.99 -10.81 6.20
N LEU A 145 -9.76 -10.64 6.66
CA LEU A 145 -9.50 -10.35 8.07
C LEU A 145 -10.23 -9.09 8.56
N ALA A 146 -10.20 -8.01 7.78
CA ALA A 146 -10.89 -6.76 8.11
C ALA A 146 -12.42 -6.91 8.09
N GLY A 147 -12.97 -7.52 7.02
CA GLY A 147 -14.42 -7.69 6.90
C GLY A 147 -14.99 -8.70 7.89
N GLY A 148 -14.31 -9.82 8.13
CA GLY A 148 -14.74 -10.83 9.11
C GLY A 148 -14.76 -10.29 10.54
N SER A 149 -13.73 -9.52 10.92
CA SER A 149 -13.69 -8.86 12.24
C SER A 149 -14.76 -7.77 12.38
N ALA A 150 -14.99 -6.96 11.34
CA ALA A 150 -16.05 -5.97 11.34
C ALA A 150 -17.44 -6.60 11.43
N CYS A 151 -17.72 -7.64 10.64
CA CYS A 151 -18.99 -8.38 10.70
C CYS A 151 -19.26 -8.91 12.10
N ALA A 152 -18.25 -9.57 12.71
CA ALA A 152 -18.39 -10.15 14.05
C ALA A 152 -18.73 -9.05 15.07
N THR A 153 -17.97 -7.97 15.09
CA THR A 153 -18.12 -6.90 16.10
C THR A 153 -19.41 -6.11 15.93
N LEU A 154 -19.77 -5.75 14.69
CA LEU A 154 -21.01 -5.02 14.42
C LEU A 154 -22.25 -5.86 14.83
N ALA A 155 -22.23 -7.15 14.52
CA ALA A 155 -23.30 -8.06 14.91
C ALA A 155 -23.36 -8.28 16.44
N GLU A 156 -22.21 -8.37 17.13
CA GLU A 156 -22.11 -8.43 18.59
C GLU A 156 -22.66 -7.16 19.26
N GLN A 157 -22.48 -6.00 18.61
CA GLN A 157 -23.06 -4.74 19.07
C GLN A 157 -24.58 -4.64 18.87
N GLY A 158 -25.18 -5.58 18.13
CA GLY A 158 -26.64 -5.68 17.94
C GLY A 158 -27.18 -5.26 16.56
N TYR A 159 -26.32 -4.83 15.63
CA TYR A 159 -26.70 -4.54 14.24
C TYR A 159 -27.04 -5.81 13.46
N ASN A 160 -27.88 -5.68 12.42
CA ASN A 160 -28.06 -6.73 11.42
C ASN A 160 -27.00 -6.56 10.32
N VAL A 161 -26.27 -7.62 9.99
CA VAL A 161 -25.20 -7.56 9.00
C VAL A 161 -25.52 -8.46 7.80
N LYS A 162 -25.40 -7.92 6.59
CA LYS A 162 -25.42 -8.67 5.32
C LYS A 162 -23.99 -8.74 4.81
N ALA A 163 -23.36 -9.90 4.91
CA ALA A 163 -21.96 -10.14 4.51
C ALA A 163 -21.91 -10.76 3.12
N PHE A 164 -21.07 -10.21 2.24
CA PHE A 164 -20.90 -10.67 0.86
C PHE A 164 -19.48 -11.15 0.62
N CYS A 165 -19.37 -12.32 0.01
CA CYS A 165 -18.13 -12.99 -0.27
C CYS A 165 -18.08 -13.47 -1.72
N PHE A 166 -17.05 -13.06 -2.45
CA PHE A 166 -16.82 -13.51 -3.83
C PHE A 166 -16.55 -15.04 -3.93
N GLN A 167 -15.87 -15.59 -2.92
CA GLN A 167 -15.54 -17.01 -2.87
C GLN A 167 -16.71 -17.87 -2.35
N ASP A 168 -16.56 -19.17 -2.46
CA ASP A 168 -17.50 -20.15 -1.90
C ASP A 168 -17.47 -20.24 -0.38
N SER A 169 -16.40 -19.73 0.23
CA SER A 169 -16.22 -19.70 1.67
C SER A 169 -15.55 -18.40 2.09
N SER A 170 -16.05 -17.80 3.15
CA SER A 170 -15.45 -16.62 3.79
C SER A 170 -14.01 -16.82 4.24
N ARG A 171 -13.53 -18.06 4.39
CA ARG A 171 -12.15 -18.41 4.73
C ARG A 171 -11.17 -18.28 3.55
N ARG A 172 -11.64 -18.13 2.32
CA ARG A 172 -10.78 -18.06 1.12
C ARG A 172 -10.34 -16.65 0.77
N ALA A 173 -10.17 -15.79 1.76
CA ALA A 173 -9.63 -14.45 1.55
C ALA A 173 -8.11 -14.45 1.45
N HIS A 174 -7.54 -13.40 0.85
CA HIS A 174 -6.08 -13.27 0.71
C HIS A 174 -5.34 -13.32 2.06
N SER A 175 -5.96 -12.85 3.15
CA SER A 175 -5.38 -12.87 4.51
C SER A 175 -4.83 -14.24 4.92
N ILE A 176 -5.40 -15.35 4.41
CA ILE A 176 -4.92 -16.73 4.69
C ILE A 176 -3.48 -16.95 4.22
N ALA A 177 -3.02 -16.23 3.21
CA ALA A 177 -1.70 -16.40 2.61
C ALA A 177 -0.57 -15.64 3.36
N ALA A 178 -0.90 -14.80 4.33
CA ALA A 178 0.10 -14.06 5.10
C ALA A 178 0.80 -14.96 6.12
N GLN A 179 2.14 -14.99 6.08
CA GLN A 179 2.96 -15.97 6.80
C GLN A 179 3.73 -15.36 7.97
N GLY A 180 4.26 -14.15 7.79
CA GLY A 180 5.32 -13.59 8.61
C GLY A 180 4.96 -13.31 10.06
N GLY A 181 3.87 -12.60 10.31
CA GLY A 181 3.47 -12.19 11.65
C GLY A 181 2.57 -10.95 11.66
N ILE A 182 2.31 -10.47 12.86
CA ILE A 182 1.56 -9.25 13.13
C ILE A 182 2.29 -8.40 14.17
N ASN A 183 2.46 -7.10 13.91
CA ASN A 183 3.12 -6.17 14.82
C ASN A 183 2.18 -5.74 15.96
N ALA A 184 2.75 -5.57 17.16
CA ALA A 184 2.11 -4.90 18.28
C ALA A 184 3.13 -4.33 19.26
N ALA A 185 2.84 -3.17 19.83
CA ALA A 185 3.71 -2.44 20.76
C ALA A 185 3.58 -2.96 22.19
N LYS A 186 3.96 -4.22 22.44
CA LYS A 186 3.86 -4.87 23.78
C LYS A 186 5.16 -4.85 24.60
N ASN A 187 6.30 -4.59 23.95
CA ASN A 187 7.62 -4.52 24.60
C ASN A 187 7.97 -5.73 25.49
N TYR A 188 7.61 -6.94 25.10
CA TYR A 188 7.85 -8.17 25.89
C TYR A 188 9.34 -8.49 26.09
N GLN A 189 10.18 -8.14 25.10
CA GLN A 189 11.64 -8.36 25.20
C GLN A 189 12.37 -7.27 25.99
N GLY A 190 11.70 -6.18 26.34
CA GLY A 190 12.32 -5.04 27.04
C GLY A 190 13.38 -4.30 26.20
N ASP A 191 13.30 -4.40 24.85
CA ASP A 191 14.23 -3.81 23.90
C ASP A 191 13.85 -2.37 23.50
N GLY A 192 13.01 -1.72 24.30
CA GLY A 192 12.64 -0.33 24.15
C GLY A 192 11.53 -0.07 23.13
N ASP A 193 10.69 -1.07 22.82
CA ASP A 193 9.49 -0.87 22.01
C ASP A 193 8.40 -0.10 22.78
N SER A 194 7.59 0.65 22.06
CA SER A 194 6.48 1.43 22.60
C SER A 194 5.48 1.81 21.50
N VAL A 195 4.30 2.29 21.89
CA VAL A 195 3.32 2.87 20.97
C VAL A 195 3.96 3.98 20.13
N TYR A 196 4.69 4.91 20.77
CA TYR A 196 5.37 5.99 20.07
C TYR A 196 6.44 5.46 19.10
N ARG A 197 7.20 4.44 19.49
CA ARG A 197 8.22 3.86 18.59
C ARG A 197 7.60 3.15 17.39
N LEU A 198 6.53 2.37 17.58
CA LEU A 198 5.81 1.75 16.48
C LEU A 198 5.21 2.80 15.53
N PHE A 199 4.63 3.86 16.10
CA PHE A 199 4.13 5.01 15.36
C PHE A 199 5.24 5.69 14.55
N TYR A 200 6.36 6.06 15.20
CA TYR A 200 7.50 6.72 14.56
C TYR A 200 8.09 5.86 13.41
N ASP A 201 8.34 4.56 13.68
CA ASP A 201 8.88 3.64 12.67
C ASP A 201 7.93 3.52 11.47
N THR A 202 6.61 3.51 11.70
CA THR A 202 5.61 3.42 10.63
C THR A 202 5.58 4.70 9.78
N ILE A 203 5.58 5.88 10.41
CA ILE A 203 5.63 7.17 9.70
C ILE A 203 6.90 7.29 8.87
N LYS A 204 8.07 7.05 9.50
CA LYS A 204 9.38 7.14 8.85
C LYS A 204 9.54 6.07 7.76
N GLY A 205 9.12 4.83 8.05
CA GLY A 205 9.15 3.73 7.09
C GLY A 205 8.26 3.98 5.88
N GLY A 206 7.15 4.70 6.06
CA GLY A 206 6.21 5.14 5.02
C GLY A 206 6.59 6.45 4.32
N ASP A 207 7.81 6.94 4.54
CA ASP A 207 8.33 8.18 3.95
C ASP A 207 7.44 9.40 4.18
N TYR A 208 6.82 9.49 5.37
CA TYR A 208 5.99 10.64 5.76
C TYR A 208 4.87 10.95 4.75
N ARG A 209 4.21 9.90 4.24
CA ARG A 209 3.08 10.01 3.29
C ARG A 209 1.77 9.46 3.86
N SER A 210 1.65 9.44 5.19
CA SER A 210 0.44 9.05 5.94
C SER A 210 0.09 10.07 7.03
N ARG A 211 -1.15 10.05 7.50
CA ARG A 211 -1.63 10.93 8.56
C ARG A 211 -1.07 10.50 9.91
N GLU A 212 -0.45 11.43 10.63
CA GLU A 212 0.13 11.20 11.96
C GLU A 212 -0.88 10.59 12.94
N ALA A 213 -2.06 11.19 13.03
CA ALA A 213 -3.11 10.74 13.94
C ALA A 213 -3.64 9.33 13.65
N ASN A 214 -3.76 8.96 12.38
CA ASN A 214 -4.21 7.63 11.98
C ASN A 214 -3.18 6.57 12.35
N VAL A 215 -1.90 6.84 12.08
CA VAL A 215 -0.81 5.92 12.39
C VAL A 215 -0.62 5.76 13.91
N HIS A 216 -0.76 6.85 14.67
CA HIS A 216 -0.71 6.77 16.14
C HIS A 216 -1.86 5.91 16.68
N ARG A 217 -3.10 6.13 16.19
CA ARG A 217 -4.25 5.30 16.56
C ARG A 217 -4.00 3.82 16.28
N LEU A 218 -3.44 3.49 15.09
CA LEU A 218 -3.10 2.13 14.72
C LEU A 218 -2.09 1.50 15.70
N ALA A 219 -1.06 2.26 16.09
CA ALA A 219 -0.07 1.81 17.06
C ALA A 219 -0.67 1.63 18.47
N GLU A 220 -1.55 2.54 18.89
CA GLU A 220 -2.23 2.50 20.19
C GLU A 220 -3.10 1.26 20.36
N VAL A 221 -3.92 0.90 19.33
CA VAL A 221 -4.79 -0.28 19.41
C VAL A 221 -4.08 -1.61 19.17
N SER A 222 -2.81 -1.59 18.73
CA SER A 222 -2.08 -2.78 18.32
C SER A 222 -1.97 -3.86 19.40
N SER A 223 -1.75 -3.46 20.65
CA SER A 223 -1.67 -4.39 21.78
C SER A 223 -2.99 -5.08 22.06
N SER A 224 -4.10 -4.34 22.01
CA SER A 224 -5.45 -4.88 22.18
C SER A 224 -5.84 -5.87 21.08
N ILE A 225 -5.31 -5.71 19.86
CA ILE A 225 -5.51 -6.66 18.76
C ILE A 225 -4.94 -8.03 19.14
N ILE A 226 -3.73 -8.09 19.67
CA ILE A 226 -3.10 -9.36 20.09
C ILE A 226 -3.92 -10.03 21.20
N ASP A 227 -4.33 -9.25 22.19
CA ASP A 227 -5.14 -9.77 23.31
C ASP A 227 -6.48 -10.34 22.81
N GLN A 228 -7.16 -9.63 21.90
CA GLN A 228 -8.38 -10.13 21.25
C GLN A 228 -8.14 -11.43 20.48
N CYS A 229 -7.06 -11.52 19.72
CA CYS A 229 -6.72 -12.72 18.95
C CYS A 229 -6.39 -13.92 19.86
N VAL A 230 -5.66 -13.67 20.96
CA VAL A 230 -5.38 -14.71 21.98
C VAL A 230 -6.68 -15.21 22.60
N ALA A 231 -7.60 -14.30 22.98
CA ALA A 231 -8.90 -14.65 23.53
C ALA A 231 -9.77 -15.45 22.54
N GLN A 232 -9.57 -15.25 21.23
CA GLN A 232 -10.23 -16.03 20.17
C GLN A 232 -9.57 -17.39 19.88
N GLY A 233 -8.48 -17.72 20.60
CA GLY A 233 -7.79 -19.01 20.46
C GLY A 233 -6.74 -19.05 19.35
N VAL A 234 -6.24 -17.91 18.87
CA VAL A 234 -5.13 -17.88 17.89
C VAL A 234 -3.86 -18.45 18.53
N PRO A 235 -3.27 -19.53 17.98
CA PRO A 235 -2.14 -20.24 18.56
C PRO A 235 -0.82 -19.55 18.23
N PHE A 236 -0.59 -18.35 18.77
CA PHE A 236 0.70 -17.70 18.68
C PHE A 236 1.82 -18.53 19.28
N ALA A 237 3.02 -18.43 18.72
CA ALA A 237 4.21 -19.01 19.32
C ALA A 237 4.42 -18.48 20.74
N ARG A 238 4.95 -19.35 21.62
CA ARG A 238 5.22 -19.02 23.02
C ARG A 238 6.64 -19.38 23.38
N GLU A 239 7.22 -18.62 24.29
CA GLU A 239 8.47 -18.92 24.97
C GLU A 239 8.30 -20.03 25.99
N TYR A 240 9.41 -20.53 26.52
CA TYR A 240 9.42 -21.57 27.56
C TYR A 240 8.60 -21.17 28.80
N GLY A 241 8.64 -19.91 29.21
CA GLY A 241 7.86 -19.38 30.32
C GLY A 241 6.36 -19.18 30.05
N GLY A 242 5.88 -19.48 28.83
CA GLY A 242 4.48 -19.38 28.45
C GLY A 242 4.03 -18.00 27.93
N LEU A 243 4.89 -16.99 27.94
CA LEU A 243 4.62 -15.70 27.28
C LEU A 243 4.59 -15.86 25.78
N LEU A 244 3.92 -14.92 25.07
CA LEU A 244 3.92 -14.89 23.63
C LEU A 244 5.32 -14.56 23.12
N ASP A 245 5.84 -15.40 22.23
CA ASP A 245 7.10 -15.14 21.54
C ASP A 245 6.93 -14.09 20.46
N ASN A 246 7.94 -13.21 20.33
CA ASN A 246 8.00 -12.17 19.31
C ASN A 246 9.41 -12.01 18.76
N ARG A 247 9.51 -11.39 17.60
CA ARG A 247 10.79 -11.22 16.89
C ARG A 247 10.86 -9.91 16.15
N SER A 248 12.05 -9.48 15.77
CA SER A 248 12.27 -8.42 14.79
C SER A 248 11.83 -8.88 13.39
N PHE A 249 11.50 -7.93 12.54
CA PHE A 249 11.07 -8.19 11.17
C PHE A 249 11.64 -7.13 10.22
N GLY A 250 11.73 -7.42 8.92
CA GLY A 250 12.40 -6.56 7.96
C GLY A 250 12.03 -5.08 8.07
N GLY A 251 13.05 -4.23 8.20
CA GLY A 251 12.93 -2.79 8.40
C GLY A 251 12.72 -2.31 9.83
N VAL A 252 12.70 -3.22 10.83
CA VAL A 252 12.50 -2.90 12.25
C VAL A 252 13.53 -3.62 13.09
N LEU A 253 14.18 -2.90 14.02
CA LEU A 253 15.25 -3.42 14.86
C LEU A 253 14.78 -3.95 16.23
N VAL A 254 13.52 -3.73 16.60
CA VAL A 254 12.92 -4.20 17.85
C VAL A 254 12.02 -5.41 17.63
N SER A 255 11.88 -6.23 18.68
CA SER A 255 11.07 -7.44 18.67
C SER A 255 9.62 -7.13 18.98
N ARG A 256 8.81 -6.88 17.95
CA ARG A 256 7.37 -6.55 18.07
C ARG A 256 6.45 -7.44 17.23
N THR A 257 7.01 -8.38 16.46
CA THR A 257 6.21 -9.20 15.54
C THR A 257 5.83 -10.52 16.20
N PHE A 258 4.55 -10.67 16.52
CA PHE A 258 3.93 -11.91 17.01
C PHE A 258 3.60 -12.83 15.84
N TYR A 259 3.72 -14.15 15.99
CA TYR A 259 3.63 -15.08 14.87
C TYR A 259 3.12 -16.46 15.25
N ALA A 260 2.58 -17.18 14.28
CA ALA A 260 2.17 -18.58 14.38
C ALA A 260 2.92 -19.43 13.32
N LYS A 261 4.25 -19.48 13.42
CA LYS A 261 5.20 -20.31 12.65
C LYS A 261 4.83 -20.54 11.18
N GLY A 262 4.75 -19.46 10.38
CA GLY A 262 4.43 -19.50 8.95
C GLY A 262 2.95 -19.54 8.59
N GLN A 263 2.06 -19.57 9.58
CA GLN A 263 0.60 -19.66 9.40
C GLN A 263 -0.15 -18.48 10.03
N THR A 264 0.52 -17.36 10.31
CA THR A 264 -0.06 -16.27 11.11
C THR A 264 -1.35 -15.72 10.50
N GLY A 265 -1.38 -15.42 9.21
CA GLY A 265 -2.59 -14.93 8.56
C GLY A 265 -3.74 -15.96 8.55
N GLN A 266 -3.43 -17.22 8.35
CA GLN A 266 -4.41 -18.30 8.41
C GLN A 266 -5.06 -18.40 9.80
N GLN A 267 -4.26 -18.38 10.85
CA GLN A 267 -4.75 -18.52 12.22
C GLN A 267 -5.55 -17.29 12.66
N LEU A 268 -5.11 -16.09 12.31
CA LEU A 268 -5.86 -14.86 12.56
C LEU A 268 -7.20 -14.84 11.81
N LEU A 269 -7.21 -15.27 10.53
CA LEU A 269 -8.43 -15.36 9.75
C LEU A 269 -9.41 -16.38 10.34
N LEU A 270 -8.93 -17.54 10.81
CA LEU A 270 -9.76 -18.54 11.46
C LEU A 270 -10.36 -18.02 12.77
N GLY A 271 -9.62 -17.22 13.55
CA GLY A 271 -10.13 -16.55 14.76
C GLY A 271 -11.29 -15.59 14.42
N ALA A 272 -11.08 -14.68 13.46
CA ALA A 272 -12.12 -13.77 13.00
C ALA A 272 -13.32 -14.49 12.38
N TYR A 273 -13.07 -15.54 11.58
CA TYR A 273 -14.09 -16.38 10.99
C TYR A 273 -14.94 -17.09 12.06
N SER A 274 -14.32 -17.62 13.11
CA SER A 274 -15.04 -18.28 14.20
C SER A 274 -15.94 -17.31 14.96
N ALA A 275 -15.46 -16.09 15.23
CA ALA A 275 -16.25 -15.03 15.84
C ALA A 275 -17.44 -14.62 14.95
N MET A 276 -17.21 -14.43 13.65
CA MET A 276 -18.25 -14.12 12.67
C MET A 276 -19.30 -15.24 12.57
N ASN A 277 -18.87 -16.50 12.47
CA ASN A 277 -19.80 -17.64 12.36
C ASN A 277 -20.68 -17.84 13.60
N ARG A 278 -20.19 -17.49 14.78
CA ARG A 278 -21.03 -17.44 15.98
C ARG A 278 -22.22 -16.50 15.78
N GLN A 279 -22.02 -15.36 15.11
CA GLN A 279 -23.09 -14.41 14.82
C GLN A 279 -23.98 -14.86 13.65
N VAL A 280 -23.45 -15.59 12.68
CA VAL A 280 -24.24 -16.27 11.65
C VAL A 280 -25.19 -17.28 12.28
N ALA A 281 -24.69 -18.13 13.19
CA ALA A 281 -25.50 -19.12 13.91
C ALA A 281 -26.61 -18.48 14.78
N ARG A 282 -26.37 -17.22 15.25
CA ARG A 282 -27.39 -16.43 15.99
C ARG A 282 -28.37 -15.69 15.11
N GLY A 283 -28.28 -15.82 13.79
CA GLY A 283 -29.11 -15.11 12.82
C GLY A 283 -28.85 -13.60 12.72
N LYS A 284 -27.72 -13.11 13.26
CA LYS A 284 -27.34 -11.68 13.21
C LYS A 284 -26.53 -11.33 11.97
N ILE A 285 -25.97 -12.32 11.30
CA ILE A 285 -25.26 -12.14 10.03
C ILE A 285 -25.92 -13.04 8.98
N GLN A 286 -26.39 -12.42 7.89
CA GLN A 286 -26.74 -13.11 6.65
C GLN A 286 -25.48 -13.25 5.79
N MET A 287 -25.01 -14.47 5.54
CA MET A 287 -23.84 -14.74 4.71
C MET A 287 -24.26 -15.02 3.26
N ASN A 288 -23.77 -14.20 2.33
CA ASN A 288 -23.98 -14.34 0.89
C ASN A 288 -22.64 -14.70 0.22
N THR A 289 -22.38 -15.98 0.04
CA THR A 289 -21.19 -16.49 -0.68
C THR A 289 -21.43 -16.53 -2.18
N ARG A 290 -20.36 -16.51 -2.97
CA ARG A 290 -20.45 -16.49 -4.46
C ARG A 290 -21.24 -15.28 -4.99
N HIS A 291 -21.14 -14.14 -4.31
CA HIS A 291 -21.72 -12.88 -4.76
C HIS A 291 -20.62 -11.86 -5.06
N GLU A 292 -20.67 -11.28 -6.24
CA GLU A 292 -19.79 -10.19 -6.65
C GLU A 292 -20.55 -8.86 -6.60
N MET A 293 -20.00 -7.86 -5.91
CA MET A 293 -20.55 -6.50 -5.92
C MET A 293 -20.36 -5.87 -7.30
N MET A 294 -21.46 -5.50 -7.93
CA MET A 294 -21.50 -4.91 -9.27
C MET A 294 -21.60 -3.40 -9.26
N ASP A 295 -22.24 -2.83 -8.25
CA ASP A 295 -22.42 -1.37 -8.09
C ASP A 295 -22.80 -1.01 -6.66
N ILE A 296 -22.60 0.27 -6.28
CA ILE A 296 -23.17 0.88 -5.07
C ILE A 296 -24.38 1.71 -5.46
N VAL A 297 -25.41 1.68 -4.63
CA VAL A 297 -26.62 2.47 -4.83
C VAL A 297 -26.63 3.65 -3.87
N ILE A 298 -26.77 4.85 -4.44
CA ILE A 298 -26.81 6.11 -3.71
C ILE A 298 -28.24 6.67 -3.84
N VAL A 299 -28.87 6.92 -2.68
CA VAL A 299 -30.18 7.56 -2.57
C VAL A 299 -30.02 8.79 -1.68
N ASP A 300 -30.49 9.94 -2.13
CA ASP A 300 -30.38 11.23 -1.42
C ASP A 300 -28.95 11.56 -0.95
N GLY A 301 -27.96 11.25 -1.82
CA GLY A 301 -26.54 11.49 -1.54
C GLY A 301 -25.89 10.54 -0.55
N LYS A 302 -26.59 9.51 -0.07
CA LYS A 302 -26.08 8.51 0.89
C LYS A 302 -26.00 7.13 0.27
N ALA A 303 -25.01 6.34 0.63
CA ALA A 303 -24.93 4.93 0.26
C ALA A 303 -26.07 4.15 0.96
N ARG A 304 -26.96 3.54 0.19
CA ARG A 304 -28.16 2.86 0.70
C ARG A 304 -28.25 1.39 0.28
N GLY A 305 -27.24 0.88 -0.37
CA GLY A 305 -27.17 -0.53 -0.74
C GLY A 305 -26.22 -0.82 -1.88
N ILE A 306 -26.29 -2.04 -2.37
CA ILE A 306 -25.46 -2.54 -3.47
C ILE A 306 -26.29 -3.35 -4.47
N ILE A 307 -25.74 -3.47 -5.68
CA ILE A 307 -26.17 -4.46 -6.67
C ILE A 307 -25.11 -5.56 -6.68
N THR A 308 -25.55 -6.80 -6.62
CA THR A 308 -24.65 -7.97 -6.71
C THR A 308 -25.00 -8.84 -7.91
N ARG A 309 -24.02 -9.61 -8.37
CA ARG A 309 -24.23 -10.75 -9.26
C ARG A 309 -24.04 -12.03 -8.45
N ASN A 310 -25.03 -12.88 -8.41
CA ASN A 310 -24.90 -14.25 -7.94
C ASN A 310 -24.06 -15.02 -8.96
N LEU A 311 -22.90 -15.48 -8.57
CA LEU A 311 -21.94 -16.12 -9.49
C LEU A 311 -22.36 -17.53 -9.91
N ILE A 312 -23.31 -18.14 -9.20
CA ILE A 312 -23.82 -19.49 -9.53
C ILE A 312 -24.94 -19.40 -10.57
N THR A 313 -25.93 -18.53 -10.31
CA THR A 313 -27.14 -18.39 -11.13
C THR A 313 -27.02 -17.31 -12.22
N GLY A 314 -26.03 -16.39 -12.08
CA GLY A 314 -25.93 -15.22 -12.94
C GLY A 314 -26.90 -14.10 -12.62
N GLU A 315 -27.80 -14.28 -11.67
CA GLU A 315 -28.85 -13.33 -11.30
C GLU A 315 -28.28 -12.02 -10.74
N ILE A 316 -28.89 -10.91 -11.12
CA ILE A 316 -28.55 -9.58 -10.60
C ILE A 316 -29.54 -9.22 -9.49
N GLU A 317 -28.99 -9.13 -8.27
CA GLU A 317 -29.75 -8.95 -7.03
C GLU A 317 -29.54 -7.54 -6.47
N LYS A 318 -30.60 -7.03 -5.78
CA LYS A 318 -30.62 -5.72 -5.11
C LYS A 318 -30.59 -5.92 -3.60
N HIS A 319 -29.65 -5.28 -2.90
CA HIS A 319 -29.53 -5.37 -1.45
C HIS A 319 -29.47 -3.98 -0.84
N SER A 320 -30.40 -3.67 0.05
CA SER A 320 -30.48 -2.38 0.74
C SER A 320 -29.89 -2.45 2.15
N ALA A 321 -29.38 -1.31 2.64
CA ALA A 321 -28.85 -1.14 3.99
C ALA A 321 -28.74 0.34 4.36
N HIS A 322 -28.54 0.64 5.65
CA HIS A 322 -28.29 1.98 6.17
C HIS A 322 -26.84 2.44 5.92
N ALA A 323 -25.90 1.50 5.86
CA ALA A 323 -24.50 1.77 5.55
C ALA A 323 -23.89 0.60 4.76
N VAL A 324 -22.86 0.90 3.97
CA VAL A 324 -22.07 -0.06 3.18
C VAL A 324 -20.60 0.02 3.59
N VAL A 325 -20.00 -1.11 3.93
CA VAL A 325 -18.60 -1.24 4.33
C VAL A 325 -17.85 -2.06 3.29
N LEU A 326 -16.80 -1.49 2.70
CA LEU A 326 -15.93 -2.18 1.75
C LEU A 326 -14.71 -2.73 2.46
N ALA A 327 -14.52 -4.03 2.38
CA ALA A 327 -13.37 -4.79 2.91
C ALA A 327 -12.79 -5.71 1.82
N SER A 328 -12.80 -5.23 0.58
CA SER A 328 -12.50 -6.02 -0.63
C SER A 328 -11.01 -6.31 -0.83
N GLY A 329 -10.13 -5.74 -0.01
CA GLY A 329 -8.67 -5.85 -0.16
C GLY A 329 -8.11 -4.96 -1.26
N GLY A 330 -6.84 -5.18 -1.62
CA GLY A 330 -6.08 -4.35 -2.54
C GLY A 330 -6.21 -4.78 -4.01
N TYR A 331 -5.42 -4.13 -4.87
CA TYR A 331 -5.46 -4.26 -6.34
C TYR A 331 -4.17 -4.83 -6.96
N GLY A 332 -3.38 -5.62 -6.22
CA GLY A 332 -2.14 -6.21 -6.75
C GLY A 332 -2.36 -7.05 -8.02
N ASN A 333 -3.56 -7.61 -8.23
CA ASN A 333 -3.92 -8.34 -9.45
C ASN A 333 -4.01 -7.46 -10.71
N LEU A 334 -3.91 -6.13 -10.60
CA LEU A 334 -3.65 -5.23 -11.72
C LEU A 334 -2.40 -5.64 -12.52
N PHE A 335 -1.39 -6.17 -11.84
CA PHE A 335 -0.12 -6.62 -12.44
C PHE A 335 -0.21 -8.00 -13.09
N TYR A 336 -1.38 -8.60 -13.18
CA TYR A 336 -1.64 -9.98 -13.60
C TYR A 336 -1.01 -11.00 -12.65
N LEU A 337 0.33 -11.06 -12.56
CA LEU A 337 1.05 -11.89 -11.58
C LEU A 337 1.40 -11.07 -10.33
N SER A 338 0.86 -11.50 -9.22
CA SER A 338 1.13 -10.93 -7.89
C SER A 338 1.03 -12.03 -6.84
N THR A 339 1.33 -11.70 -5.60
CA THR A 339 1.13 -12.63 -4.49
C THR A 339 -0.31 -12.66 -3.99
N ASN A 340 -1.19 -11.78 -4.52
CA ASN A 340 -2.58 -11.67 -4.08
C ASN A 340 -3.44 -12.84 -4.56
N ALA A 341 -4.41 -13.25 -3.75
CA ALA A 341 -5.44 -14.20 -4.18
C ALA A 341 -6.33 -13.56 -5.26
N MET A 342 -6.84 -14.39 -6.20
CA MET A 342 -7.66 -13.93 -7.32
C MET A 342 -8.97 -13.23 -6.88
N GLY A 343 -9.47 -13.54 -5.68
CA GLY A 343 -10.64 -12.88 -5.09
C GLY A 343 -10.35 -11.48 -4.52
N SER A 344 -9.08 -11.16 -4.25
CA SER A 344 -8.66 -9.82 -3.82
C SER A 344 -8.52 -8.94 -5.07
N ASN A 345 -9.55 -8.17 -5.37
CA ASN A 345 -9.58 -7.31 -6.55
C ASN A 345 -10.28 -5.98 -6.23
N VAL A 346 -9.91 -4.96 -6.97
CA VAL A 346 -10.33 -3.58 -6.74
C VAL A 346 -11.76 -3.28 -7.24
N SER A 347 -12.44 -4.23 -7.91
CA SER A 347 -13.68 -3.92 -8.63
C SER A 347 -14.74 -3.25 -7.77
N ALA A 348 -14.94 -3.69 -6.52
CA ALA A 348 -15.90 -3.05 -5.60
C ALA A 348 -15.49 -1.60 -5.31
N ALA A 349 -14.23 -1.36 -4.91
CA ALA A 349 -13.72 -0.01 -4.64
C ALA A 349 -13.72 0.87 -5.90
N TRP A 350 -13.39 0.32 -7.06
CA TRP A 350 -13.42 1.06 -8.33
C TRP A 350 -14.83 1.50 -8.73
N LYS A 351 -15.83 0.64 -8.51
CA LYS A 351 -17.25 0.99 -8.77
C LYS A 351 -17.73 2.12 -7.85
N VAL A 352 -17.27 2.11 -6.60
CA VAL A 352 -17.56 3.20 -5.65
C VAL A 352 -16.84 4.49 -6.06
N HIS A 353 -15.60 4.38 -6.55
CA HIS A 353 -14.87 5.51 -7.12
C HIS A 353 -15.62 6.14 -8.30
N LYS A 354 -16.17 5.35 -9.22
CA LYS A 354 -17.01 5.81 -10.32
C LYS A 354 -18.30 6.54 -9.89
N LYS A 355 -18.69 6.40 -8.62
CA LYS A 355 -19.88 7.06 -8.06
C LYS A 355 -19.55 8.31 -7.25
N GLY A 356 -18.28 8.73 -7.23
CA GLY A 356 -17.84 9.98 -6.61
C GLY A 356 -17.03 9.81 -5.33
N ALA A 357 -16.71 8.57 -4.91
CA ALA A 357 -15.69 8.39 -3.89
C ALA A 357 -14.30 8.68 -4.47
N LEU A 358 -13.47 9.42 -3.74
CA LEU A 358 -12.11 9.69 -4.18
C LEU A 358 -11.22 8.46 -4.02
N PHE A 359 -10.29 8.24 -4.96
CA PHE A 359 -9.30 7.18 -4.90
C PHE A 359 -7.93 7.77 -4.59
N ALA A 360 -7.30 7.29 -3.53
CA ALA A 360 -6.08 7.91 -3.01
C ALA A 360 -4.84 7.08 -3.29
N ASN A 361 -3.72 7.77 -3.58
CA ASN A 361 -2.37 7.22 -3.76
C ASN A 361 -2.33 5.94 -4.65
N PRO A 362 -2.99 5.89 -5.81
CA PRO A 362 -3.11 4.65 -6.59
C PRO A 362 -1.76 4.05 -7.00
N SER A 363 -0.71 4.84 -7.15
CA SER A 363 0.62 4.40 -7.55
C SER A 363 1.49 3.86 -6.41
N PHE A 364 1.01 3.91 -5.15
CA PHE A 364 1.74 3.39 -4.00
C PHE A 364 1.50 1.89 -3.83
N THR A 365 2.46 1.10 -4.30
CA THR A 365 2.45 -0.35 -4.20
C THR A 365 3.72 -0.86 -3.54
N GLN A 366 3.58 -1.91 -2.73
CA GLN A 366 4.72 -2.58 -2.11
C GLN A 366 5.11 -3.81 -2.90
N ILE A 367 6.40 -3.93 -3.15
CA ILE A 367 7.03 -5.10 -3.75
C ILE A 367 7.65 -5.94 -2.63
N HIS A 368 7.40 -7.25 -2.64
CA HIS A 368 7.98 -8.18 -1.67
C HIS A 368 9.23 -8.84 -2.26
N PRO A 369 10.39 -8.81 -1.57
CA PRO A 369 11.66 -9.25 -2.14
C PRO A 369 11.83 -10.78 -2.22
N THR A 370 11.05 -11.56 -1.48
CA THR A 370 11.26 -13.01 -1.32
C THR A 370 10.09 -13.83 -1.88
N CYS A 371 9.79 -13.67 -3.17
CA CYS A 371 8.80 -14.53 -3.84
C CYS A 371 9.52 -15.58 -4.69
N ILE A 372 8.89 -16.74 -4.90
CA ILE A 372 9.35 -17.74 -5.87
C ILE A 372 9.21 -17.12 -7.26
N PRO A 373 10.25 -17.17 -8.12
CA PRO A 373 10.20 -16.62 -9.48
C PRO A 373 9.10 -17.23 -10.32
N VAL A 374 8.74 -16.57 -11.42
CA VAL A 374 7.79 -17.08 -12.40
C VAL A 374 8.31 -18.40 -12.99
N SER A 375 7.48 -19.44 -12.97
CA SER A 375 7.84 -20.78 -13.41
C SER A 375 7.19 -21.23 -14.73
N GLY A 376 6.33 -20.44 -15.36
CA GLY A 376 5.71 -20.76 -16.64
C GLY A 376 4.54 -19.88 -17.04
N ASP A 377 4.07 -20.08 -18.27
CA ASP A 377 3.06 -19.24 -18.94
C ASP A 377 1.65 -19.38 -18.37
N TYR A 378 1.38 -20.46 -17.66
CA TYR A 378 0.05 -20.77 -17.09
C TYR A 378 -0.06 -20.42 -15.62
N GLN A 379 0.98 -19.85 -15.02
CA GLN A 379 0.97 -19.43 -13.64
C GLN A 379 0.00 -18.23 -13.46
N SER A 380 -0.89 -18.33 -12.47
CA SER A 380 -1.91 -17.31 -12.18
C SER A 380 -1.61 -16.51 -10.92
N LYS A 381 -0.62 -16.94 -10.13
CA LYS A 381 -0.26 -16.32 -8.84
C LYS A 381 1.21 -16.59 -8.52
N LEU A 382 1.89 -15.61 -7.92
CA LEU A 382 3.24 -15.80 -7.38
C LEU A 382 3.19 -16.28 -5.93
N THR A 383 4.07 -17.19 -5.58
CA THR A 383 4.13 -17.71 -4.21
C THR A 383 5.07 -16.86 -3.38
N LEU A 384 4.52 -16.28 -2.31
CA LEU A 384 5.26 -15.55 -1.30
C LEU A 384 6.03 -16.53 -0.42
N MET A 385 7.33 -16.28 -0.22
CA MET A 385 8.12 -16.86 0.85
C MET A 385 8.23 -15.87 2.00
N SER A 386 8.09 -16.35 3.24
CA SER A 386 8.11 -15.49 4.42
C SER A 386 9.40 -14.67 4.49
N GLU A 387 9.25 -13.37 4.74
CA GLU A 387 10.39 -12.47 4.93
C GLU A 387 11.29 -12.88 6.11
N SER A 388 10.76 -13.63 7.09
CA SER A 388 11.53 -14.17 8.20
C SER A 388 12.71 -15.07 7.77
N LEU A 389 12.66 -15.60 6.55
CA LEU A 389 13.81 -16.35 5.98
C LEU A 389 15.08 -15.48 5.86
N ARG A 390 14.91 -14.14 5.72
CA ARG A 390 16.01 -13.18 5.65
C ARG A 390 16.75 -12.99 6.99
N ASN A 391 16.18 -13.46 8.10
CA ASN A 391 16.86 -13.40 9.41
C ASN A 391 18.08 -14.31 9.49
N ASP A 392 18.04 -15.43 8.79
CA ASP A 392 19.11 -16.43 8.79
C ASP A 392 19.67 -16.73 7.38
N GLY A 393 18.87 -16.48 6.34
CA GLY A 393 19.29 -16.64 4.95
C GLY A 393 20.04 -15.40 4.43
N ARG A 394 21.13 -15.64 3.71
CA ARG A 394 21.96 -14.60 3.07
C ARG A 394 21.59 -14.49 1.59
N ILE A 395 21.44 -13.24 1.11
CA ILE A 395 21.05 -12.97 -0.29
C ILE A 395 22.29 -12.63 -1.11
N TRP A 396 22.49 -13.34 -2.23
CA TRP A 396 23.64 -13.14 -3.09
C TRP A 396 23.37 -13.43 -4.59
N VAL A 397 24.27 -12.94 -5.43
CA VAL A 397 24.41 -13.30 -6.84
C VAL A 397 25.88 -13.61 -7.13
N PRO A 398 26.25 -14.32 -8.23
CA PRO A 398 27.65 -14.44 -8.63
C PRO A 398 28.30 -13.08 -8.86
N LYS A 399 29.59 -12.92 -8.55
CA LYS A 399 30.36 -11.69 -8.86
C LYS A 399 30.61 -11.49 -10.34
N LYS A 400 30.61 -12.59 -11.14
CA LYS A 400 30.84 -12.58 -12.56
C LYS A 400 29.58 -12.95 -13.34
N ILE A 401 29.29 -12.23 -14.42
CA ILE A 401 28.14 -12.51 -15.30
C ILE A 401 28.30 -13.88 -15.97
N GLU A 402 29.53 -14.29 -16.27
CA GLU A 402 29.84 -15.60 -16.86
C GLU A 402 29.40 -16.75 -15.95
N ASP A 403 29.61 -16.64 -14.63
CA ASP A 403 29.17 -17.66 -13.68
C ASP A 403 27.66 -17.69 -13.53
N ALA A 404 27.01 -16.52 -13.56
CA ALA A 404 25.56 -16.45 -13.61
C ALA A 404 24.99 -17.12 -14.88
N LYS A 405 25.63 -16.97 -16.04
CA LYS A 405 25.27 -17.66 -17.29
C LYS A 405 25.43 -19.17 -17.18
N LYS A 406 26.55 -19.65 -16.63
CA LYS A 406 26.79 -21.09 -16.42
C LYS A 406 25.75 -21.71 -15.49
N ILE A 407 25.37 -21.00 -14.42
CA ILE A 407 24.31 -21.44 -13.51
C ILE A 407 22.97 -21.53 -14.26
N ARG A 408 22.59 -20.50 -15.04
CA ARG A 408 21.35 -20.51 -15.85
C ARG A 408 21.28 -21.66 -16.84
N ASN A 409 22.42 -22.05 -17.41
CA ASN A 409 22.52 -23.15 -18.37
C ASN A 409 22.65 -24.52 -17.71
N GLY A 410 22.78 -24.60 -16.38
CA GLY A 410 23.01 -25.85 -15.64
C GLY A 410 24.43 -26.39 -15.71
N GLU A 411 25.39 -25.60 -16.19
CA GLU A 411 26.82 -25.95 -16.33
C GLU A 411 27.58 -25.81 -14.99
N LEU A 412 27.05 -25.01 -14.06
CA LEU A 412 27.62 -24.77 -12.72
C LEU A 412 26.49 -24.86 -11.68
N ARG A 413 26.68 -25.70 -10.66
CA ARG A 413 25.75 -25.73 -9.52
C ARG A 413 26.05 -24.55 -8.56
N PRO A 414 25.03 -23.88 -8.01
CA PRO A 414 25.24 -22.75 -7.08
C PRO A 414 26.12 -23.08 -5.89
N VAL A 415 26.05 -24.32 -5.39
CA VAL A 415 26.84 -24.80 -4.22
C VAL A 415 28.33 -24.97 -4.50
N ASP A 416 28.70 -25.17 -5.77
CA ASP A 416 30.10 -25.35 -6.21
C ASP A 416 30.79 -24.00 -6.43
N LEU A 417 30.07 -22.86 -6.40
CA LEU A 417 30.68 -21.55 -6.50
C LEU A 417 31.32 -21.15 -5.17
N ASN A 418 32.61 -20.78 -5.23
CA ASN A 418 33.35 -20.35 -4.05
C ASN A 418 32.68 -19.16 -3.35
N GLU A 419 32.80 -19.11 -2.02
CA GLU A 419 32.29 -18.01 -1.20
C GLU A 419 32.85 -16.65 -1.67
N ASN A 420 34.11 -16.58 -2.04
CA ASN A 420 34.75 -15.38 -2.54
C ASN A 420 34.21 -14.88 -3.90
N ASP A 421 33.55 -15.73 -4.67
CA ASP A 421 32.96 -15.39 -5.96
C ASP A 421 31.44 -15.03 -5.85
N ARG A 422 30.93 -14.99 -4.62
CA ARG A 422 29.55 -14.57 -4.29
C ARG A 422 29.51 -13.09 -3.91
N ASP A 423 28.58 -12.32 -4.48
CA ASP A 423 28.31 -10.93 -4.10
C ASP A 423 27.09 -10.88 -3.16
N TYR A 424 27.34 -10.73 -1.87
CA TYR A 424 26.33 -10.47 -0.84
C TYR A 424 25.97 -8.97 -0.85
N TYR A 425 25.36 -8.53 -1.94
CA TYR A 425 25.19 -7.13 -2.30
C TYR A 425 24.40 -6.30 -1.28
N LEU A 426 23.45 -6.88 -0.54
CA LEU A 426 22.71 -6.17 0.53
C LEU A 426 23.60 -5.92 1.75
N GLU A 427 24.37 -6.92 2.18
CA GLU A 427 25.31 -6.78 3.30
C GLU A 427 26.40 -5.76 2.99
N ARG A 428 26.91 -5.77 1.75
CA ARG A 428 27.93 -4.85 1.30
C ARG A 428 27.46 -3.40 1.18
N ARG A 429 26.24 -3.19 0.66
CA ARG A 429 25.66 -1.85 0.42
C ARG A 429 25.08 -1.22 1.68
N TYR A 430 24.50 -2.03 2.55
CA TYR A 430 23.69 -1.61 3.69
C TYR A 430 24.14 -2.29 4.99
N PRO A 431 25.37 -2.03 5.46
CA PRO A 431 25.96 -2.78 6.57
C PRO A 431 25.16 -2.69 7.89
N ALA A 432 24.40 -1.61 8.11
CA ALA A 432 23.58 -1.43 9.32
C ALA A 432 22.39 -2.41 9.41
N PHE A 433 21.87 -2.86 8.28
CA PHE A 433 20.68 -3.73 8.21
C PHE A 433 20.97 -5.06 7.49
N GLY A 434 21.97 -5.12 6.62
CA GLY A 434 22.30 -6.29 5.81
C GLY A 434 21.09 -6.82 5.03
N ASN A 435 20.80 -8.10 5.20
CA ASN A 435 19.66 -8.74 4.55
C ASN A 435 18.29 -8.25 5.07
N LEU A 436 18.24 -7.51 6.19
CA LEU A 436 17.00 -7.01 6.80
C LEU A 436 16.62 -5.58 6.38
N VAL A 437 17.25 -5.01 5.36
CA VAL A 437 16.83 -3.72 4.79
C VAL A 437 15.35 -3.76 4.39
N PRO A 438 14.66 -2.59 4.39
CA PRO A 438 13.25 -2.51 3.99
C PRO A 438 12.97 -3.13 2.62
N ARG A 439 11.72 -3.53 2.40
CA ARG A 439 11.29 -4.27 1.20
C ARG A 439 11.55 -3.53 -0.10
N ASP A 440 11.31 -2.24 -0.12
CA ASP A 440 11.54 -1.37 -1.29
C ASP A 440 13.03 -1.35 -1.68
N VAL A 441 13.93 -1.25 -0.70
CA VAL A 441 15.39 -1.27 -0.90
C VAL A 441 15.85 -2.63 -1.40
N ALA A 442 15.45 -3.72 -0.70
CA ALA A 442 15.85 -5.08 -1.09
C ALA A 442 15.36 -5.46 -2.49
N SER A 443 14.11 -5.08 -2.83
CA SER A 443 13.51 -5.39 -4.12
C SER A 443 14.20 -4.64 -5.27
N ARG A 444 14.48 -3.34 -5.11
CA ARG A 444 15.23 -2.57 -6.11
C ARG A 444 16.63 -3.11 -6.32
N ALA A 445 17.34 -3.43 -5.24
CA ALA A 445 18.70 -3.99 -5.32
C ALA A 445 18.73 -5.35 -6.05
N ALA A 446 17.75 -6.23 -5.80
CA ALA A 446 17.63 -7.50 -6.50
C ALA A 446 17.34 -7.30 -8.00
N LYS A 447 16.40 -6.43 -8.35
CA LYS A 447 16.08 -6.10 -9.75
C LYS A 447 17.31 -5.53 -10.46
N GLU A 448 17.99 -4.58 -9.85
CA GLU A 448 19.21 -3.98 -10.43
C GLU A 448 20.28 -5.03 -10.74
N ARG A 449 20.50 -6.01 -9.84
CA ARG A 449 21.44 -7.12 -10.11
C ARG A 449 20.98 -7.99 -11.28
N CYS A 450 19.69 -8.30 -11.36
CA CYS A 450 19.14 -9.08 -12.47
C CYS A 450 19.22 -8.32 -13.80
N ASP A 451 18.84 -7.05 -13.84
CA ASP A 451 18.92 -6.20 -15.04
C ASP A 451 20.38 -6.02 -15.53
N ALA A 452 21.35 -6.01 -14.59
CA ALA A 452 22.77 -5.98 -14.91
C ALA A 452 23.34 -7.34 -15.39
N GLY A 453 22.51 -8.39 -15.50
CA GLY A 453 22.88 -9.69 -16.05
C GLY A 453 23.35 -10.75 -15.03
N TYR A 454 23.30 -10.44 -13.72
CA TYR A 454 23.71 -11.36 -12.66
C TYR A 454 22.60 -12.31 -12.18
N GLY A 455 21.40 -12.22 -12.72
CA GLY A 455 20.30 -13.10 -12.35
C GLY A 455 20.56 -14.57 -12.65
N VAL A 456 20.02 -15.47 -11.82
CA VAL A 456 20.46 -16.87 -11.75
C VAL A 456 19.47 -17.92 -12.28
N ASN A 457 18.19 -17.60 -12.49
CA ASN A 457 17.26 -18.53 -13.12
C ASN A 457 17.30 -18.44 -14.65
N LYS A 458 16.58 -19.32 -15.36
CA LYS A 458 16.56 -19.38 -16.83
C LYS A 458 16.21 -18.04 -17.50
N THR A 459 15.39 -17.22 -16.88
CA THR A 459 15.02 -15.89 -17.40
C THR A 459 15.96 -14.78 -16.98
N GLY A 460 16.90 -15.03 -16.06
CA GLY A 460 17.75 -14.02 -15.45
C GLY A 460 17.04 -13.19 -14.36
N GLU A 461 15.86 -13.59 -13.94
CA GLU A 461 15.00 -12.88 -12.96
C GLU A 461 14.94 -13.64 -11.63
N ALA A 462 16.10 -13.91 -11.02
CA ALA A 462 16.21 -14.46 -9.67
C ALA A 462 17.55 -14.12 -9.04
N VAL A 463 17.57 -14.07 -7.72
CA VAL A 463 18.75 -14.03 -6.85
C VAL A 463 18.69 -15.20 -5.88
N PHE A 464 19.81 -15.57 -5.26
CA PHE A 464 19.84 -16.64 -4.27
C PHE A 464 19.56 -16.16 -2.86
N LEU A 465 18.85 -17.00 -2.09
CA LEU A 465 18.66 -16.91 -0.64
C LEU A 465 19.24 -18.20 -0.04
N ASP A 466 20.37 -18.11 0.65
CA ASP A 466 21.24 -19.22 1.03
C ASP A 466 21.28 -19.39 2.55
N PHE A 467 21.04 -20.62 3.02
CA PHE A 467 21.05 -20.97 4.44
C PHE A 467 22.32 -21.74 4.87
N SER A 468 23.26 -22.01 3.97
CA SER A 468 24.44 -22.81 4.25
C SER A 468 25.24 -22.28 5.47
N SER A 469 25.49 -20.97 5.52
CA SER A 469 26.18 -20.34 6.66
C SER A 469 25.42 -20.44 7.98
N ALA A 470 24.08 -20.30 7.94
CA ALA A 470 23.25 -20.42 9.13
C ALA A 470 23.20 -21.87 9.65
N ILE A 471 23.14 -22.85 8.74
CA ILE A 471 23.21 -24.27 9.10
C ILE A 471 24.51 -24.58 9.85
N ILE A 472 25.66 -24.14 9.34
CA ILE A 472 26.94 -24.38 9.99
C ILE A 472 27.04 -23.64 11.34
N ARG A 473 26.61 -22.36 11.39
CA ARG A 473 26.61 -21.56 12.63
C ARG A 473 25.79 -22.22 13.74
N TYR A 474 24.54 -22.54 13.46
CA TYR A 474 23.65 -23.20 14.44
C TYR A 474 24.10 -24.61 14.79
N GLY A 475 24.72 -25.32 13.85
CA GLY A 475 25.29 -26.64 14.09
C GLY A 475 26.46 -26.58 15.10
N LYS A 476 27.38 -25.65 14.91
CA LYS A 476 28.53 -25.42 15.84
C LYS A 476 28.00 -24.99 17.22
N GLU A 477 27.08 -24.04 17.30
CA GLU A 477 26.48 -23.64 18.57
C GLU A 477 25.82 -24.82 19.29
N LYS A 478 25.07 -25.67 18.58
CA LYS A 478 24.41 -26.84 19.16
C LYS A 478 25.36 -27.94 19.57
N ALA A 479 26.42 -28.18 18.80
CA ALA A 479 27.48 -29.15 19.12
C ALA A 479 28.21 -28.70 20.40
N LEU A 480 28.58 -27.41 20.49
CA LEU A 480 29.23 -26.84 21.67
C LEU A 480 28.39 -27.02 22.95
N VAL A 481 27.08 -26.68 22.89
CA VAL A 481 26.14 -26.83 24.02
C VAL A 481 26.03 -28.31 24.47
N LYS A 482 26.18 -29.25 23.54
CA LYS A 482 26.11 -30.69 23.82
C LYS A 482 27.43 -31.34 24.14
N GLY A 483 28.55 -30.59 24.12
CA GLY A 483 29.89 -31.13 24.31
C GLY A 483 30.35 -32.08 23.19
N LEU A 484 29.85 -31.89 21.96
CA LEU A 484 30.16 -32.68 20.78
C LEU A 484 31.28 -32.02 19.95
N ASP A 485 31.91 -32.78 19.04
CA ASP A 485 32.95 -32.29 18.18
C ASP A 485 32.42 -31.24 17.19
N ILE A 486 32.98 -30.03 17.26
CA ILE A 486 32.64 -28.91 16.38
C ILE A 486 33.37 -28.93 15.03
N GLU A 487 34.40 -29.79 14.90
CA GLU A 487 35.14 -29.99 13.66
C GLU A 487 34.59 -31.14 12.81
N ASP A 488 33.70 -31.97 13.38
CA ASP A 488 32.94 -32.95 12.60
C ASP A 488 31.90 -32.24 11.73
N PHE A 489 32.26 -31.98 10.47
CA PHE A 489 31.44 -31.22 9.53
C PHE A 489 30.04 -31.85 9.29
N GLU A 490 29.95 -33.17 9.18
CA GLU A 490 28.67 -33.84 8.92
C GLU A 490 27.76 -33.79 10.15
N LEU A 491 28.30 -33.96 11.34
CA LEU A 491 27.58 -33.80 12.60
C LEU A 491 27.07 -32.36 12.76
N VAL A 492 27.93 -31.37 12.57
CA VAL A 492 27.61 -29.94 12.62
C VAL A 492 26.49 -29.60 11.63
N LYS A 493 26.64 -30.05 10.38
CA LYS A 493 25.63 -29.83 9.33
C LYS A 493 24.28 -30.47 9.70
N SER A 494 24.28 -31.69 10.23
CA SER A 494 23.08 -32.40 10.69
C SER A 494 22.37 -31.66 11.83
N LEU A 495 23.10 -31.24 12.84
CA LEU A 495 22.56 -30.51 13.98
C LEU A 495 21.97 -29.15 13.54
N GLY A 496 22.69 -28.43 12.66
CA GLY A 496 22.22 -27.15 12.13
C GLY A 496 20.97 -27.28 11.27
N LYS A 497 20.88 -28.29 10.41
CA LYS A 497 19.63 -28.62 9.67
C LYS A 497 18.46 -28.85 10.63
N GLY A 498 18.69 -29.53 11.75
CA GLY A 498 17.67 -29.72 12.77
C GLY A 498 17.16 -28.40 13.36
N VAL A 499 18.04 -27.43 13.62
CA VAL A 499 17.65 -26.10 14.11
C VAL A 499 16.87 -25.32 13.04
N ILE A 500 17.37 -25.28 11.81
CA ILE A 500 16.68 -24.61 10.69
C ILE A 500 15.30 -25.26 10.42
N LYS A 501 15.21 -26.58 10.49
CA LYS A 501 13.93 -27.29 10.38
C LYS A 501 12.94 -26.88 11.46
N ALA A 502 13.38 -26.73 12.70
CA ALA A 502 12.50 -26.27 13.78
C ALA A 502 12.00 -24.82 13.56
N LYS A 503 12.83 -23.94 12.95
CA LYS A 503 12.50 -22.54 12.65
C LYS A 503 11.65 -22.38 11.39
N TYR A 504 11.99 -23.05 10.30
CA TYR A 504 11.48 -22.78 8.94
C TYR A 504 11.01 -24.01 8.18
N GLY A 505 10.93 -25.18 8.80
CA GLY A 505 10.67 -26.45 8.11
C GLY A 505 9.43 -26.45 7.21
N ASN A 506 8.33 -25.80 7.64
CA ASN A 506 7.12 -25.67 6.84
C ASN A 506 7.35 -24.84 5.56
N LEU A 507 8.18 -23.80 5.63
CA LEU A 507 8.49 -22.94 4.49
C LEU A 507 9.42 -23.66 3.50
N PHE A 508 10.39 -24.40 4.01
CA PHE A 508 11.30 -25.21 3.22
C PHE A 508 10.55 -26.31 2.47
N GLN A 509 9.66 -27.04 3.17
CA GLN A 509 8.80 -28.04 2.54
C GLN A 509 7.89 -27.45 1.47
N MET A 510 7.35 -26.25 1.70
CA MET A 510 6.53 -25.54 0.70
C MET A 510 7.36 -25.20 -0.54
N TYR A 511 8.59 -24.68 -0.37
CA TYR A 511 9.49 -24.38 -1.48
C TYR A 511 9.83 -25.63 -2.28
N GLU A 512 10.26 -26.68 -1.60
CA GLU A 512 10.62 -27.98 -2.20
C GLU A 512 9.46 -28.57 -3.03
N LYS A 513 8.23 -28.52 -2.51
CA LYS A 513 7.05 -28.99 -3.24
C LYS A 513 6.69 -28.16 -4.48
N ILE A 514 7.09 -26.91 -4.56
CA ILE A 514 6.77 -26.00 -5.69
C ILE A 514 7.89 -26.02 -6.73
N VAL A 515 9.15 -26.05 -6.29
CA VAL A 515 10.32 -25.87 -7.15
C VAL A 515 11.04 -27.18 -7.44
N ASP A 516 10.78 -28.23 -6.66
CA ASP A 516 11.47 -29.53 -6.69
C ASP A 516 12.98 -29.44 -6.37
N GLU A 517 13.37 -28.50 -5.51
CA GLU A 517 14.72 -28.31 -5.01
C GLU A 517 14.74 -28.31 -3.49
N ASN A 518 15.72 -29.01 -2.88
CA ASN A 518 15.87 -29.09 -1.43
C ASN A 518 16.62 -27.86 -0.87
N PRO A 519 15.95 -26.96 -0.12
CA PRO A 519 16.60 -25.74 0.38
C PRO A 519 17.68 -25.95 1.47
N TYR A 520 17.79 -27.16 2.01
CA TYR A 520 18.87 -27.52 2.93
C TYR A 520 20.19 -27.83 2.20
N GLU A 521 20.14 -28.08 0.89
CA GLU A 521 21.28 -28.45 0.07
C GLU A 521 21.61 -27.43 -1.02
N THR A 522 20.59 -26.73 -1.53
CA THR A 522 20.72 -25.77 -2.63
C THR A 522 20.12 -24.42 -2.23
N PRO A 523 20.74 -23.27 -2.52
CA PRO A 523 20.13 -21.97 -2.24
C PRO A 523 18.80 -21.80 -2.95
N MET A 524 17.81 -21.21 -2.24
CA MET A 524 16.52 -20.90 -2.84
C MET A 524 16.65 -19.80 -3.89
N MET A 525 15.95 -19.89 -5.00
CA MET A 525 15.76 -18.80 -5.94
C MET A 525 14.59 -17.93 -5.51
N ILE A 526 14.83 -16.62 -5.39
CA ILE A 526 13.82 -15.62 -5.06
C ILE A 526 13.86 -14.45 -6.03
N TYR A 527 12.70 -13.82 -6.24
CA TYR A 527 12.57 -12.58 -7.03
C TYR A 527 11.48 -11.66 -6.46
N PRO A 528 11.60 -10.34 -6.63
CA PRO A 528 10.58 -9.40 -6.17
C PRO A 528 9.23 -9.59 -6.87
N ALA A 529 8.14 -9.43 -6.11
CA ALA A 529 6.79 -9.47 -6.65
C ALA A 529 5.85 -8.47 -5.96
N VAL A 530 4.85 -7.99 -6.68
CA VAL A 530 3.80 -7.14 -6.10
C VAL A 530 3.06 -7.89 -4.99
N HIS A 531 2.91 -7.24 -3.83
CA HIS A 531 2.42 -7.89 -2.63
C HIS A 531 1.30 -7.12 -1.92
N TYR A 532 1.41 -5.81 -1.78
CA TYR A 532 0.47 -4.98 -1.03
C TYR A 532 0.26 -3.64 -1.73
N THR A 533 -0.94 -3.08 -1.62
CA THR A 533 -1.26 -1.76 -2.17
C THR A 533 -1.55 -0.79 -1.03
N MET A 534 -0.79 0.32 -0.97
CA MET A 534 -1.00 1.38 0.01
C MET A 534 -2.01 2.43 -0.51
N GLY A 535 -2.34 2.39 -1.80
CA GLY A 535 -3.46 3.14 -2.36
C GLY A 535 -4.80 2.45 -2.12
N GLY A 536 -5.89 3.18 -2.36
CA GLY A 536 -7.25 2.69 -2.18
C GLY A 536 -8.26 3.84 -2.08
N LEU A 537 -9.47 3.58 -1.65
CA LEU A 537 -10.42 4.65 -1.42
C LEU A 537 -9.93 5.62 -0.35
N TRP A 538 -10.07 6.92 -0.62
CA TRP A 538 -9.85 7.94 0.39
C TRP A 538 -10.91 7.81 1.49
N VAL A 539 -10.48 7.87 2.75
CA VAL A 539 -11.37 7.85 3.92
C VAL A 539 -10.98 8.94 4.91
N ASP A 540 -11.95 9.44 5.67
CA ASP A 540 -11.71 10.33 6.80
C ASP A 540 -11.22 9.54 8.05
N TYR A 541 -11.07 10.22 9.18
CA TYR A 541 -10.65 9.59 10.44
C TYR A 541 -11.64 8.55 10.96
N ASN A 542 -12.90 8.60 10.52
CA ASN A 542 -13.95 7.63 10.84
C ASN A 542 -13.98 6.42 9.89
N LEU A 543 -13.06 6.32 8.93
CA LEU A 543 -13.04 5.34 7.85
C LEU A 543 -14.19 5.49 6.84
N MET A 544 -14.87 6.64 6.81
CA MET A 544 -15.92 6.96 5.85
C MET A 544 -15.29 7.59 4.59
N THR A 545 -15.74 7.15 3.42
CA THR A 545 -15.34 7.73 2.12
C THR A 545 -15.98 9.11 1.93
N THR A 546 -15.73 9.76 0.79
CA THR A 546 -16.43 11.00 0.43
C THR A 546 -17.92 10.80 0.12
N ILE A 547 -18.39 9.54 0.04
CA ILE A 547 -19.81 9.20 -0.06
C ILE A 547 -20.34 8.89 1.35
N PRO A 548 -21.25 9.69 1.90
CA PRO A 548 -21.85 9.44 3.21
C PRO A 548 -22.46 8.04 3.33
N GLY A 549 -22.17 7.33 4.41
CA GLY A 549 -22.65 5.96 4.64
C GLY A 549 -21.87 4.87 3.92
N CYS A 550 -20.84 5.25 3.14
CA CYS A 550 -19.90 4.30 2.52
C CYS A 550 -18.57 4.33 3.26
N TYR A 551 -18.12 3.18 3.77
CA TYR A 551 -16.88 3.00 4.51
C TYR A 551 -15.91 2.09 3.75
N ALA A 552 -14.61 2.27 3.96
CA ALA A 552 -13.60 1.35 3.45
C ALA A 552 -12.60 1.01 4.55
N ILE A 553 -12.34 -0.28 4.75
CA ILE A 553 -11.49 -0.81 5.83
C ILE A 553 -10.40 -1.76 5.31
N GLY A 554 -9.31 -1.87 6.08
CA GLY A 554 -8.14 -2.66 5.69
C GLY A 554 -7.53 -2.16 4.39
N GLU A 555 -7.03 -3.06 3.56
CA GLU A 555 -6.35 -2.73 2.30
C GLU A 555 -7.27 -2.13 1.20
N ALA A 556 -8.57 -1.99 1.44
CA ALA A 556 -9.48 -1.33 0.51
C ALA A 556 -9.42 0.21 0.59
N ASN A 557 -8.92 0.76 1.69
CA ASN A 557 -8.62 2.19 1.83
C ASN A 557 -7.14 2.51 1.54
N PHE A 558 -6.80 3.78 1.46
CA PHE A 558 -5.44 4.24 1.12
C PHE A 558 -4.39 4.02 2.22
N SER A 559 -4.72 3.30 3.23
CA SER A 559 -3.94 2.79 4.35
C SER A 559 -3.16 3.82 5.20
N ASP A 560 -2.81 3.42 6.40
CA ASP A 560 -2.03 4.20 7.35
C ASP A 560 -0.50 3.96 7.19
N HIS A 561 -0.05 3.45 6.03
CA HIS A 561 1.33 3.03 5.81
C HIS A 561 2.16 3.97 4.93
N GLY A 562 1.56 5.06 4.44
CA GLY A 562 2.25 5.99 3.54
C GLY A 562 2.72 5.34 2.24
N ALA A 563 3.93 5.66 1.81
CA ALA A 563 4.48 5.18 0.53
C ALA A 563 5.14 3.80 0.61
N ASN A 564 5.37 3.26 1.82
CA ASN A 564 5.94 1.93 2.02
C ASN A 564 5.50 1.36 3.37
N ARG A 565 4.98 0.14 3.37
CA ARG A 565 4.47 -0.54 4.56
C ARG A 565 5.59 -1.32 5.26
N LEU A 566 5.71 -1.18 6.57
CA LEU A 566 6.56 -2.05 7.36
C LEU A 566 6.08 -3.50 7.32
N GLY A 567 7.01 -4.45 7.38
CA GLY A 567 6.67 -5.86 7.50
C GLY A 567 5.71 -6.12 8.66
N ALA A 568 4.83 -7.11 8.54
CA ALA A 568 3.86 -7.52 9.57
C ALA A 568 2.78 -6.49 9.99
N SER A 569 2.62 -5.35 9.29
CA SER A 569 1.65 -4.30 9.65
C SER A 569 0.30 -4.40 8.91
N ALA A 570 0.19 -5.14 7.78
CA ALA A 570 -1.07 -5.25 7.03
C ALA A 570 -2.19 -5.91 7.83
N LEU A 571 -1.88 -7.03 8.50
CA LEU A 571 -2.85 -7.75 9.33
C LEU A 571 -3.27 -6.90 10.55
N MET A 572 -2.33 -6.12 11.10
CA MET A 572 -2.59 -5.18 12.19
C MET A 572 -3.63 -4.13 11.78
N GLN A 573 -3.48 -3.48 10.61
CA GLN A 573 -4.44 -2.51 10.11
C GLN A 573 -5.82 -3.12 9.88
N GLY A 574 -5.90 -4.29 9.23
CA GLY A 574 -7.19 -4.94 8.98
C GLY A 574 -7.97 -5.24 10.27
N LEU A 575 -7.29 -5.69 11.32
CA LEU A 575 -7.91 -5.96 12.63
C LEU A 575 -8.17 -4.69 13.43
N ALA A 576 -7.31 -3.66 13.33
CA ALA A 576 -7.56 -2.35 13.93
C ALA A 576 -8.86 -1.75 13.39
N ASP A 577 -8.99 -1.69 12.07
CA ASP A 577 -10.17 -1.14 11.41
C ASP A 577 -11.42 -1.94 11.75
N GLY A 578 -11.34 -3.28 11.68
CA GLY A 578 -12.51 -4.15 11.86
C GLY A 578 -12.97 -4.33 13.31
N TYR A 579 -12.06 -4.47 14.26
CA TYR A 579 -12.41 -4.68 15.67
C TYR A 579 -12.55 -3.38 16.48
N PHE A 580 -11.70 -2.37 16.20
CA PHE A 580 -11.55 -1.26 17.12
C PHE A 580 -11.98 0.10 16.56
N VAL A 581 -11.80 0.36 15.26
CA VAL A 581 -12.09 1.68 14.70
C VAL A 581 -13.51 1.77 14.16
N LEU A 582 -13.82 1.01 13.09
CA LEU A 582 -15.14 1.09 12.44
C LEU A 582 -16.32 0.85 13.40
N PRO A 583 -16.30 -0.17 14.29
CA PRO A 583 -17.42 -0.41 15.18
C PRO A 583 -17.72 0.73 16.18
N ASN A 584 -16.74 1.59 16.44
CA ASN A 584 -16.95 2.82 17.21
C ASN A 584 -17.44 3.97 16.31
N THR A 585 -16.74 4.25 15.21
CA THR A 585 -16.97 5.46 14.41
C THR A 585 -18.25 5.43 13.58
N ILE A 586 -18.71 4.25 13.13
CA ILE A 586 -19.95 4.10 12.36
C ILE A 586 -21.19 4.53 13.14
N ASN A 587 -21.16 4.43 14.48
CA ASN A 587 -22.29 4.83 15.32
C ASN A 587 -22.66 6.31 15.15
N ASP A 588 -21.67 7.20 14.94
CA ASP A 588 -21.93 8.64 14.78
C ASP A 588 -22.80 8.93 13.56
N TYR A 589 -22.51 8.26 12.45
CA TYR A 589 -23.32 8.36 11.22
C TYR A 589 -24.71 7.71 11.41
N LEU A 590 -24.76 6.51 11.99
CA LEU A 590 -26.02 5.77 12.14
C LEU A 590 -26.94 6.39 13.19
N ALA A 591 -26.43 7.23 14.10
CA ALA A 591 -27.25 8.01 15.04
C ALA A 591 -28.23 8.97 14.32
N ASP A 592 -27.89 9.45 13.14
CA ASP A 592 -28.77 10.28 12.31
C ASP A 592 -29.82 9.46 11.54
N ASP A 593 -29.61 8.15 11.40
CA ASP A 593 -30.48 7.25 10.64
C ASP A 593 -31.47 6.42 11.49
N ILE A 594 -31.50 6.61 12.80
CA ILE A 594 -32.38 5.83 13.71
C ILE A 594 -33.88 5.94 13.38
N LYS A 595 -34.28 7.01 12.72
CA LYS A 595 -35.68 7.26 12.30
C LYS A 595 -35.93 6.91 10.83
N THR A 596 -34.94 6.49 10.07
CA THR A 596 -35.05 6.29 8.61
C THR A 596 -35.95 5.09 8.28
N GLY A 597 -36.01 4.09 9.17
CA GLY A 597 -36.77 2.86 8.91
C GLY A 597 -36.08 1.96 7.86
N PRO A 598 -36.73 0.87 7.44
CA PRO A 598 -36.21 -0.03 6.42
C PRO A 598 -35.98 0.66 5.08
N ILE A 599 -34.83 0.45 4.47
CA ILE A 599 -34.52 0.96 3.13
C ILE A 599 -35.10 0.03 2.07
N SER A 600 -35.97 0.57 1.19
CA SER A 600 -36.55 -0.22 0.10
C SER A 600 -35.54 -0.45 -1.03
N SER A 601 -35.37 -1.71 -1.43
CA SER A 601 -34.62 -2.08 -2.63
C SER A 601 -35.39 -1.90 -3.94
N ASP A 602 -36.66 -1.47 -3.89
CA ASP A 602 -37.51 -1.25 -5.07
C ASP A 602 -37.53 0.20 -5.53
N SER A 603 -36.72 1.06 -4.93
CA SER A 603 -36.60 2.45 -5.36
C SER A 603 -36.08 2.58 -6.80
N PRO A 604 -36.34 3.71 -7.48
CA PRO A 604 -35.86 3.95 -8.85
C PRO A 604 -34.37 3.86 -9.01
N GLU A 605 -33.59 4.24 -7.99
CA GLU A 605 -32.12 4.22 -8.00
C GLU A 605 -31.60 2.79 -8.08
N PHE A 606 -32.19 1.83 -7.31
CA PHE A 606 -31.84 0.42 -7.37
C PHE A 606 -32.17 -0.18 -8.74
N ASN A 607 -33.36 0.11 -9.27
CA ASN A 607 -33.78 -0.39 -10.59
C ASN A 607 -32.89 0.17 -11.70
N LYS A 608 -32.55 1.46 -11.69
CA LYS A 608 -31.64 2.08 -12.64
C LYS A 608 -30.25 1.48 -12.58
N ALA A 609 -29.72 1.21 -11.37
CA ALA A 609 -28.44 0.58 -11.19
C ALA A 609 -28.43 -0.86 -11.72
N LYS A 610 -29.46 -1.66 -11.43
CA LYS A 610 -29.63 -3.03 -11.94
C LYS A 610 -29.63 -3.04 -13.47
N ASN A 611 -30.51 -2.25 -14.11
CA ASN A 611 -30.64 -2.21 -15.57
C ASN A 611 -29.34 -1.85 -16.27
N ARG A 612 -28.59 -0.88 -15.74
CA ARG A 612 -27.27 -0.50 -16.26
C ARG A 612 -26.26 -1.64 -16.20
N ILE A 613 -26.28 -2.46 -15.14
CA ILE A 613 -25.40 -3.61 -15.02
C ILE A 613 -25.79 -4.70 -16.02
N GLU A 614 -27.08 -4.98 -16.18
CA GLU A 614 -27.60 -5.93 -17.16
C GLU A 614 -27.23 -5.53 -18.60
N GLU A 615 -27.38 -4.24 -18.95
CA GLU A 615 -26.95 -3.69 -20.23
C GLU A 615 -25.43 -3.86 -20.45
N LYS A 616 -24.60 -3.59 -19.43
CA LYS A 616 -23.13 -3.77 -19.51
C LYS A 616 -22.77 -5.23 -19.73
N ILE A 617 -23.42 -6.15 -19.03
CA ILE A 617 -23.22 -7.60 -19.19
C ILE A 617 -23.62 -8.02 -20.59
N ASN A 618 -24.79 -7.65 -21.07
CA ASN A 618 -25.28 -7.95 -22.40
C ASN A 618 -24.31 -7.47 -23.50
N LYS A 619 -23.81 -6.23 -23.36
CA LYS A 619 -22.83 -5.66 -24.31
C LYS A 619 -21.54 -6.48 -24.37
N ILE A 620 -21.03 -6.97 -23.25
CA ILE A 620 -19.82 -7.79 -23.20
C ILE A 620 -20.09 -9.19 -23.75
N MET A 621 -21.22 -9.81 -23.40
CA MET A 621 -21.58 -11.17 -23.83
C MET A 621 -21.87 -11.26 -25.34
N THR A 622 -22.44 -10.22 -25.92
CA THR A 622 -22.78 -10.18 -27.36
C THR A 622 -21.63 -9.72 -28.25
N ASN A 623 -20.48 -9.36 -27.66
CA ASN A 623 -19.32 -8.92 -28.42
C ASN A 623 -18.76 -10.06 -29.30
N LYS A 624 -18.59 -9.79 -30.61
CA LYS A 624 -18.06 -10.73 -31.62
C LYS A 624 -16.54 -10.72 -31.70
N GLY A 625 -15.86 -10.35 -30.62
CA GLY A 625 -14.41 -10.32 -30.56
C GLY A 625 -13.76 -11.70 -30.68
N SER A 626 -12.44 -11.73 -30.85
CA SER A 626 -11.63 -12.95 -31.01
C SER A 626 -10.60 -13.18 -29.92
N LYS A 627 -10.37 -12.16 -29.04
CA LYS A 627 -9.31 -12.21 -28.03
C LYS A 627 -9.86 -12.59 -26.66
N SER A 628 -9.18 -13.52 -25.98
CA SER A 628 -9.58 -13.95 -24.63
C SER A 628 -9.41 -12.81 -23.61
N VAL A 629 -10.12 -12.89 -22.49
CA VAL A 629 -9.97 -11.95 -21.38
C VAL A 629 -8.56 -12.01 -20.80
N ASP A 630 -7.97 -13.20 -20.69
CA ASP A 630 -6.62 -13.38 -20.16
C ASP A 630 -5.56 -12.73 -21.06
N TYR A 631 -5.77 -12.65 -22.37
CA TYR A 631 -4.90 -11.91 -23.27
C TYR A 631 -4.76 -10.44 -22.84
N PHE A 632 -5.89 -9.76 -22.59
CA PHE A 632 -5.89 -8.36 -22.17
C PHE A 632 -5.27 -8.17 -20.79
N HIS A 633 -5.58 -9.06 -19.84
CA HIS A 633 -5.03 -8.98 -18.49
C HIS A 633 -3.51 -9.18 -18.47
N LYS A 634 -3.00 -10.16 -19.24
CA LYS A 634 -1.56 -10.41 -19.37
C LYS A 634 -0.81 -9.22 -19.98
N ILE A 635 -1.37 -8.61 -21.03
CA ILE A 635 -0.75 -7.42 -21.64
C ILE A 635 -0.75 -6.25 -20.68
N LEU A 636 -1.89 -5.96 -20.02
CA LEU A 636 -1.97 -4.91 -19.01
C LEU A 636 -0.93 -5.13 -17.92
N GLY A 637 -0.86 -6.35 -17.39
CA GLY A 637 0.11 -6.70 -16.34
C GLY A 637 1.55 -6.47 -16.76
N LYS A 638 1.91 -6.81 -18.02
CA LYS A 638 3.25 -6.54 -18.58
C LYS A 638 3.54 -5.04 -18.69
N ILE A 639 2.59 -4.25 -19.20
CA ILE A 639 2.74 -2.80 -19.33
C ILE A 639 2.99 -2.18 -17.93
N ILE A 640 2.15 -2.54 -16.95
CA ILE A 640 2.25 -2.01 -15.59
C ILE A 640 3.55 -2.46 -14.91
N TRP A 641 3.95 -3.73 -15.05
CA TRP A 641 5.18 -4.25 -14.44
C TRP A 641 6.43 -3.58 -15.02
N ASN A 642 6.52 -3.48 -16.35
CA ASN A 642 7.69 -2.96 -17.02
C ASN A 642 7.85 -1.45 -16.87
N ASN A 643 6.74 -0.69 -17.00
CA ASN A 643 6.79 0.77 -17.08
C ASN A 643 6.43 1.48 -15.76
N CYS A 644 5.74 0.78 -14.84
CA CYS A 644 5.21 1.36 -13.60
C CYS A 644 5.59 0.54 -12.34
N GLY A 645 6.47 -0.44 -12.46
CA GLY A 645 6.87 -1.35 -11.39
C GLY A 645 7.80 -0.73 -10.35
N MET A 646 8.97 -1.34 -10.14
CA MET A 646 9.94 -0.95 -9.11
C MET A 646 10.76 0.29 -9.44
N SER A 647 10.99 0.58 -10.72
CA SER A 647 11.70 1.74 -11.23
C SER A 647 10.85 2.39 -12.30
N ARG A 648 10.71 3.71 -12.27
CA ARG A 648 9.80 4.49 -13.10
C ARG A 648 10.54 5.68 -13.67
N ASN A 649 10.23 6.05 -14.91
CA ASN A 649 10.69 7.29 -15.50
C ASN A 649 9.57 7.93 -16.34
N LYS A 650 9.71 9.22 -16.64
CA LYS A 650 8.69 10.01 -17.35
C LYS A 650 8.35 9.43 -18.72
N LYS A 651 9.36 8.91 -19.45
CA LYS A 651 9.19 8.35 -20.79
C LYS A 651 8.31 7.10 -20.75
N ASP A 652 8.65 6.17 -19.88
CA ASP A 652 7.97 4.87 -19.80
C ASP A 652 6.56 5.01 -19.20
N LEU A 653 6.36 5.93 -18.22
CA LEU A 653 5.04 6.25 -17.70
C LEU A 653 4.11 6.84 -18.79
N ASN A 654 4.61 7.74 -19.61
CA ASN A 654 3.83 8.28 -20.76
C ASN A 654 3.53 7.19 -21.81
N SER A 655 4.46 6.27 -22.07
CA SER A 655 4.22 5.13 -22.94
C SER A 655 3.12 4.22 -22.37
N ALA A 656 3.20 3.89 -21.08
CA ALA A 656 2.20 3.08 -20.39
C ALA A 656 0.78 3.66 -20.52
N ILE A 657 0.60 4.97 -20.28
CA ILE A 657 -0.70 5.63 -20.41
C ILE A 657 -1.27 5.41 -21.82
N LYS A 658 -0.48 5.69 -22.86
CA LYS A 658 -0.92 5.53 -24.26
C LYS A 658 -1.23 4.06 -24.63
N GLU A 659 -0.39 3.14 -24.19
CA GLU A 659 -0.56 1.71 -24.45
C GLU A 659 -1.82 1.17 -23.74
N ILE A 660 -2.07 1.58 -22.49
CA ILE A 660 -3.27 1.18 -21.74
C ILE A 660 -4.53 1.75 -22.39
N GLN A 661 -4.52 3.02 -22.83
CA GLN A 661 -5.64 3.62 -23.55
C GLN A 661 -5.96 2.86 -24.85
N LYS A 662 -4.92 2.48 -25.61
CA LYS A 662 -5.07 1.65 -26.81
C LYS A 662 -5.65 0.28 -26.47
N LEU A 663 -5.11 -0.36 -25.44
CA LEU A 663 -5.55 -1.68 -24.98
C LEU A 663 -7.01 -1.63 -24.47
N ARG A 664 -7.41 -0.57 -23.77
CA ARG A 664 -8.80 -0.34 -23.30
C ARG A 664 -9.78 -0.22 -24.46
N LYS A 665 -9.43 0.54 -25.52
CA LYS A 665 -10.24 0.64 -26.74
C LYS A 665 -10.36 -0.71 -27.45
N GLU A 666 -9.26 -1.44 -27.53
CA GLU A 666 -9.22 -2.77 -28.14
C GLU A 666 -10.03 -3.80 -27.34
N PHE A 667 -10.00 -3.74 -26.01
CA PHE A 667 -10.79 -4.62 -25.13
C PHE A 667 -12.27 -4.56 -25.48
N TYR A 668 -12.87 -3.38 -25.49
CA TYR A 668 -14.30 -3.22 -25.80
C TYR A 668 -14.67 -3.59 -27.24
N LYS A 669 -13.70 -3.59 -28.16
CA LYS A 669 -13.91 -3.98 -29.56
C LYS A 669 -13.71 -5.48 -29.78
N SER A 670 -12.78 -6.12 -29.09
CA SER A 670 -12.23 -7.43 -29.48
C SER A 670 -12.29 -8.49 -28.38
N VAL A 671 -12.76 -8.18 -27.16
CA VAL A 671 -12.87 -9.18 -26.11
C VAL A 671 -13.94 -10.22 -26.46
N LYS A 672 -13.61 -11.50 -26.26
CA LYS A 672 -14.54 -12.62 -26.39
C LYS A 672 -14.78 -13.24 -25.03
N VAL A 673 -16.02 -13.23 -24.58
CA VAL A 673 -16.48 -13.96 -23.42
C VAL A 673 -17.27 -15.17 -23.90
N THR A 674 -16.90 -16.35 -23.41
CA THR A 674 -17.57 -17.61 -23.73
C THR A 674 -18.50 -18.01 -22.58
N GLY A 675 -19.45 -18.89 -22.88
CA GLY A 675 -20.43 -19.39 -21.92
C GLY A 675 -21.70 -18.57 -21.86
N ASP A 676 -22.49 -18.80 -20.84
CA ASP A 676 -23.80 -18.18 -20.60
C ASP A 676 -23.75 -17.18 -19.44
N GLN A 677 -24.58 -16.15 -19.49
CA GLN A 677 -24.66 -15.14 -18.42
C GLN A 677 -25.52 -15.59 -17.23
N PHE A 678 -26.40 -16.56 -17.42
CA PHE A 678 -27.34 -17.08 -16.40
C PHE A 678 -26.82 -18.30 -15.66
N SER A 679 -25.52 -18.56 -15.74
CA SER A 679 -24.85 -19.65 -15.06
C SER A 679 -23.50 -19.21 -14.50
N PHE A 680 -22.78 -20.13 -13.83
CA PHE A 680 -21.41 -19.87 -13.40
C PHE A 680 -20.52 -19.60 -14.62
N ASN A 681 -20.08 -18.34 -14.77
CA ASN A 681 -19.25 -17.91 -15.88
C ASN A 681 -18.03 -17.13 -15.38
N GLU A 682 -16.90 -17.82 -15.26
CA GLU A 682 -15.63 -17.24 -14.83
C GLU A 682 -15.06 -16.24 -15.86
N SER A 683 -15.27 -16.51 -17.17
CA SER A 683 -14.81 -15.61 -18.24
C SER A 683 -15.51 -14.25 -18.16
N LEU A 684 -16.82 -14.23 -17.88
CA LEU A 684 -17.58 -13.01 -17.68
C LEU A 684 -17.12 -12.26 -16.42
N ALA A 685 -16.94 -12.95 -15.29
CA ALA A 685 -16.45 -12.34 -14.07
C ALA A 685 -15.05 -11.72 -14.25
N LYS A 686 -14.15 -12.42 -14.96
CA LYS A 686 -12.83 -11.89 -15.34
C LYS A 686 -12.94 -10.67 -16.26
N ALA A 687 -13.83 -10.70 -17.28
CA ALA A 687 -14.00 -9.60 -18.22
C ALA A 687 -14.43 -8.31 -17.52
N LEU A 688 -15.37 -8.41 -16.61
CA LEU A 688 -15.86 -7.27 -15.82
C LEU A 688 -14.77 -6.66 -14.94
N ARG A 689 -13.89 -7.51 -14.35
CA ARG A 689 -12.73 -7.05 -13.56
C ARG A 689 -11.63 -6.44 -14.41
N VAL A 690 -11.30 -7.05 -15.55
CA VAL A 690 -10.27 -6.52 -16.46
C VAL A 690 -10.69 -5.16 -17.02
N ALA A 691 -11.98 -4.94 -17.27
CA ALA A 691 -12.48 -3.62 -17.62
C ALA A 691 -12.17 -2.55 -16.56
N ASP A 692 -12.36 -2.89 -15.28
CA ASP A 692 -12.01 -2.01 -14.15
C ASP A 692 -10.49 -1.84 -14.00
N PHE A 693 -9.71 -2.92 -14.20
CA PHE A 693 -8.24 -2.86 -14.15
C PHE A 693 -7.64 -1.98 -15.26
N LEU A 694 -8.20 -1.96 -16.45
CA LEU A 694 -7.73 -1.10 -17.54
C LEU A 694 -7.87 0.39 -17.18
N GLU A 695 -8.95 0.78 -16.54
CA GLU A 695 -9.14 2.16 -16.06
C GLU A 695 -8.22 2.48 -14.87
N LEU A 696 -8.14 1.59 -13.88
CA LEU A 696 -7.24 1.77 -12.74
C LEU A 696 -5.77 1.81 -13.16
N GLY A 697 -5.35 0.96 -14.12
CA GLY A 697 -3.98 0.95 -14.63
C GLY A 697 -3.59 2.27 -15.26
N GLU A 698 -4.51 2.92 -15.98
CA GLU A 698 -4.31 4.26 -16.51
C GLU A 698 -4.16 5.28 -15.38
N LEU A 699 -5.05 5.27 -14.37
CA LEU A 699 -4.96 6.17 -13.21
C LEU A 699 -3.68 5.94 -12.41
N PHE A 700 -3.24 4.68 -12.27
CA PHE A 700 -1.98 4.33 -11.63
C PHE A 700 -0.78 5.03 -12.30
N ALA A 701 -0.71 4.95 -13.63
CA ALA A 701 0.36 5.59 -14.41
C ALA A 701 0.27 7.13 -14.37
N VAL A 702 -0.94 7.69 -14.40
CA VAL A 702 -1.18 9.14 -14.27
C VAL A 702 -0.75 9.65 -12.90
N ASP A 703 -1.10 8.96 -11.80
CA ASP A 703 -0.68 9.33 -10.44
C ASP A 703 0.85 9.27 -10.30
N ALA A 704 1.46 8.18 -10.77
CA ALA A 704 2.92 8.03 -10.76
C ALA A 704 3.64 9.14 -11.56
N LEU A 705 3.08 9.54 -12.69
CA LEU A 705 3.62 10.63 -13.53
C LEU A 705 3.49 12.01 -12.85
N SER A 706 2.39 12.21 -12.11
CA SER A 706 2.10 13.50 -11.43
C SER A 706 3.00 13.77 -10.23
N ARG A 707 3.63 12.74 -9.66
CA ARG A 707 4.45 12.81 -8.45
C ARG A 707 5.94 12.83 -8.80
N ASN A 708 6.54 14.02 -8.76
CA ASN A 708 7.95 14.26 -9.12
C ASN A 708 8.87 14.16 -7.89
N GLU A 709 8.91 12.98 -7.32
CA GLU A 709 9.79 12.60 -6.21
C GLU A 709 10.01 11.09 -6.22
N SER A 710 10.85 10.58 -5.33
CA SER A 710 10.91 9.16 -4.99
C SER A 710 10.64 8.97 -3.50
N CYS A 711 9.67 8.12 -3.18
CA CYS A 711 9.32 7.75 -1.81
C CYS A 711 8.80 6.32 -1.76
N GLY A 712 9.31 5.49 -0.85
CA GLY A 712 8.89 4.10 -0.65
C GLY A 712 8.86 3.28 -1.94
N GLY A 713 7.69 2.73 -2.26
CA GLY A 713 7.45 1.97 -3.48
C GLY A 713 7.34 2.81 -4.76
N HIS A 714 7.22 4.12 -4.65
CA HIS A 714 7.24 5.05 -5.77
C HIS A 714 8.66 5.56 -6.00
N PHE A 715 9.41 4.93 -6.92
CA PHE A 715 10.77 5.30 -7.26
C PHE A 715 10.83 5.83 -8.70
N ARG A 716 11.23 7.10 -8.84
CA ARG A 716 11.44 7.82 -10.10
C ARG A 716 12.94 7.97 -10.35
N GLU A 717 13.43 7.43 -11.47
CA GLU A 717 14.84 7.49 -11.85
C GLU A 717 15.38 8.92 -11.93
N GLU A 718 14.53 9.87 -12.26
CA GLU A 718 14.89 11.30 -12.32
C GLU A 718 15.04 11.94 -10.93
N TYR A 719 14.53 11.28 -9.86
CA TYR A 719 14.51 11.80 -8.49
C TYR A 719 15.20 10.82 -7.54
N GLN A 720 16.52 10.69 -7.70
CA GLN A 720 17.39 9.88 -6.85
C GLN A 720 18.62 10.66 -6.42
N THR A 721 19.26 10.23 -5.32
CA THR A 721 20.54 10.77 -4.88
C THR A 721 21.67 10.32 -5.81
N LYS A 722 22.87 10.89 -5.64
CA LYS A 722 24.05 10.43 -6.39
C LYS A 722 24.41 8.97 -6.11
N GLU A 723 24.02 8.48 -4.95
CA GLU A 723 24.23 7.09 -4.50
C GLU A 723 23.11 6.14 -4.97
N GLY A 724 22.12 6.62 -5.74
CA GLY A 724 21.00 5.82 -6.25
C GLY A 724 19.86 5.59 -5.26
N GLU A 725 19.81 6.33 -4.14
CA GLU A 725 18.76 6.24 -3.16
C GLU A 725 17.57 7.16 -3.51
N ALA A 726 16.40 6.87 -2.96
CA ALA A 726 15.19 7.64 -3.19
C ALA A 726 15.34 9.10 -2.71
N LEU A 727 15.06 10.06 -3.59
CA LEU A 727 15.08 11.49 -3.27
C LEU A 727 13.65 12.00 -3.09
N ARG A 728 13.28 12.19 -1.83
CA ARG A 728 11.98 12.70 -1.41
C ARG A 728 11.93 14.23 -1.53
N ASN A 729 10.78 14.76 -1.93
CA ASN A 729 10.51 16.19 -1.99
C ASN A 729 9.34 16.56 -1.05
N ASP A 730 9.64 16.84 0.21
CA ASP A 730 8.64 17.11 1.24
C ASP A 730 7.99 18.49 1.09
N ASP A 731 8.64 19.46 0.44
CA ASP A 731 8.09 20.80 0.25
C ASP A 731 6.89 20.80 -0.69
N ASP A 732 6.94 20.02 -1.77
CA ASP A 732 5.94 20.01 -2.82
C ASP A 732 5.01 18.78 -2.78
N TYR A 733 5.47 17.63 -2.24
CA TYR A 733 4.76 16.34 -2.34
C TYR A 733 4.37 15.72 -0.99
N ARG A 734 4.42 16.46 0.11
CA ARG A 734 3.92 16.02 1.42
C ARG A 734 2.39 16.10 1.46
N PHE A 735 1.75 15.25 0.67
CA PHE A 735 0.28 15.17 0.61
C PHE A 735 -0.19 13.77 0.20
N VAL A 736 -1.44 13.45 0.54
CA VAL A 736 -2.20 12.34 -0.04
C VAL A 736 -2.78 12.80 -1.36
N SER A 737 -2.47 12.14 -2.47
CA SER A 737 -3.15 12.35 -3.73
C SER A 737 -4.53 11.69 -3.67
N ALA A 738 -5.59 12.44 -3.93
CA ALA A 738 -6.96 11.93 -3.96
C ALA A 738 -7.61 12.30 -5.30
N TRP A 739 -7.89 11.29 -6.11
CA TRP A 739 -8.36 11.46 -7.47
C TRP A 739 -9.89 11.38 -7.55
N GLU A 740 -10.50 12.34 -8.25
CA GLU A 740 -11.89 12.31 -8.64
C GLU A 740 -12.04 11.62 -9.98
N TYR A 741 -13.01 10.71 -10.10
CA TYR A 741 -13.22 9.94 -11.33
C TYR A 741 -13.63 10.82 -12.51
N ASN A 742 -13.03 10.56 -13.65
CA ASN A 742 -13.46 11.04 -14.96
C ASN A 742 -13.41 9.87 -15.95
N GLU A 743 -14.36 9.78 -16.90
CA GLU A 743 -14.35 8.75 -17.94
C GLU A 743 -13.09 8.82 -18.83
N ASN A 744 -12.60 10.03 -19.10
CA ASN A 744 -11.25 10.27 -19.59
C ASN A 744 -10.31 10.41 -18.39
N ILE A 745 -9.63 9.32 -18.05
CA ILE A 745 -8.80 9.20 -16.85
C ILE A 745 -7.69 10.27 -16.78
N GLU A 746 -7.09 10.67 -17.93
CA GLU A 746 -6.11 11.77 -17.96
C GLU A 746 -6.69 13.11 -17.51
N GLN A 747 -8.00 13.30 -17.58
CA GLN A 747 -8.72 14.48 -17.12
C GLN A 747 -9.26 14.33 -15.70
N SER A 748 -8.97 13.23 -15.02
CA SER A 748 -9.31 13.04 -13.61
C SER A 748 -8.71 14.16 -12.78
N LYS A 749 -9.48 14.66 -11.81
CA LYS A 749 -9.07 15.80 -10.99
C LYS A 749 -8.31 15.33 -9.76
N LEU A 750 -7.12 15.88 -9.56
CA LEU A 750 -6.30 15.65 -8.38
C LEU A 750 -6.67 16.62 -7.25
N HIS A 751 -7.10 16.08 -6.12
CA HIS A 751 -7.22 16.79 -4.85
C HIS A 751 -6.03 16.41 -3.99
N ARG A 752 -5.42 17.40 -3.30
CA ARG A 752 -4.25 17.20 -2.44
C ARG A 752 -4.64 17.44 -0.99
N GLU A 753 -4.54 16.42 -0.17
CA GLU A 753 -4.63 16.52 1.28
C GLU A 753 -3.23 16.69 1.85
N HIS A 754 -2.90 17.89 2.31
CA HIS A 754 -1.61 18.16 2.92
C HIS A 754 -1.45 17.43 4.25
N LEU A 755 -0.25 16.88 4.46
CA LEU A 755 0.11 16.15 5.67
C LEU A 755 0.97 17.05 6.57
N ASP A 756 0.51 17.28 7.77
CA ASP A 756 1.24 18.02 8.80
C ASP A 756 1.76 17.06 9.86
N PHE A 757 3.01 17.28 10.30
CA PHE A 757 3.68 16.48 11.31
C PHE A 757 4.05 17.37 12.47
N GLU A 758 3.36 17.17 13.60
CA GLU A 758 3.56 17.92 14.86
C GLU A 758 4.44 17.15 15.84
N SER A 759 4.41 15.82 15.77
CA SER A 759 5.03 14.92 16.75
C SER A 759 6.28 14.21 16.23
N VAL A 760 6.59 14.32 14.93
CA VAL A 760 7.79 13.73 14.33
C VAL A 760 8.52 14.73 13.45
N GLU A 761 9.85 14.70 13.51
CA GLU A 761 10.72 15.47 12.65
C GLU A 761 10.94 14.74 11.32
N LEU A 762 10.86 15.48 10.21
CA LEU A 762 11.15 14.93 8.87
C LEU A 762 12.62 14.60 8.72
N LYS A 763 12.94 13.31 8.58
CA LYS A 763 14.32 12.81 8.38
C LYS A 763 14.39 11.89 7.19
N ASN A 764 15.48 11.91 6.46
CA ASN A 764 15.74 10.93 5.43
C ASN A 764 16.00 9.57 6.06
N ARG A 765 15.60 8.51 5.35
CA ARG A 765 15.97 7.15 5.72
C ARG A 765 17.47 6.94 5.43
N SER A 766 18.21 6.30 6.32
CA SER A 766 19.59 5.89 6.12
C SER A 766 19.75 4.45 6.54
N TYR A 767 20.49 3.69 5.74
CA TYR A 767 20.75 2.26 5.94
C TYR A 767 22.27 1.96 5.95
N LYS A 768 23.08 3.04 5.92
CA LYS A 768 24.55 2.99 5.98
C LYS A 768 25.08 3.03 7.40
#